data_e3a7557884932d96076508c21fb41ded
#
_entry.id   e3a7557884932d96076508c21fb41ded
#
_cell.length_a   1.000
_cell.length_b   1.000
_cell.length_c   1.000
_cell.angle_alpha   90.00
_cell.angle_beta   90.00
_cell.angle_gamma   90.00
#
_symmetry.space_group_name_H-M   'P 1'
#
loop_
_entity.id
_entity.type
_entity.pdbx_description
1 polymer ?
#
loop_
_entity_poly.entity_id
_entity_poly.type
_entity_poly.pdbx_seq_one_letter_code
_entity_poly.pdbx_strand_id
1 'polypeptide(L)'
;MSNRALIDRDSAPHDRIIDAVERCTNKATASNELRRLPLEQPHVIRRALEDLLPGRVVVTGTIERRLLLIEHGCGEQWVAVDLSGEAHATRQWPGWAADHLMLETPNSWLSAATFDERGVRRLLHPRVLLTALYRPEIFPLPRFPLAISDLARAARSTLTGQVDLLDMQLGATLDDLIAALEENPPDILGVSATFGQHDLMLRLLDQVYAMAVAPLVLAGGSLTARNERLLLDRYPQLLVGRGAGEPTIQDAISYWHGDLSLPDIRGIGYSGNSRAEEGILQVGRYRRTRTIPNRAQPDNLPELDLLDATFTHRGVAQLEASRGCTNYCSFCPRGHKGTWSGARADGMPAVLAAMSKVFDRHPETSRTLYLVDEEFIGGDPDAVPRALAVADTVHSAGFRWESSCRVDQVVDPHRDRQWHFDRARMWHGLLQRGLRRMLFGVESGVTSILERFNKETTAEQNALAIRTLTALGVPTRFTYITFDPLMTRDELAESHVFQARTDLLLRPLPHLPVETIVDGVRDETFVAAYTTGRPLHTGISYMLVSMECLIGAAYTRRAEQAGLTRTVRPSMGRVDADYADWRIGSASHHAQLWIDRSFAFDYTLKSLEKILDGQARRQVRAARVVLKNAAATLLGRMLDLIDRYPLHTPAPEALNPALIDLLNRGLGEVQAAMTPTIATVLAVLSADRADILTTAHSRWTTPTGWALINTADPCGT
;
A
#
# COMPACT_ATOMS: atom_id res chain seq x y z
N MET A 1 23.74 -39.04 12.17
CA MET A 1 25.16 -38.69 12.08
C MET A 1 25.26 -37.23 11.79
N SER A 2 25.93 -36.52 12.64
CA SER A 2 26.00 -35.05 12.62
C SER A 2 26.64 -34.55 11.33
N ASN A 3 25.95 -33.80 10.58
CA ASN A 3 26.40 -33.09 9.36
C ASN A 3 27.54 -32.08 9.62
N ARG A 4 28.24 -32.15 10.74
CA ARG A 4 29.42 -31.33 11.05
C ARG A 4 30.67 -31.71 10.24
N ALA A 5 30.62 -32.81 9.49
CA ALA A 5 31.81 -33.36 8.81
C ALA A 5 32.17 -32.68 7.48
N LEU A 6 31.36 -31.73 7.00
CA LEU A 6 31.58 -31.14 5.70
C LEU A 6 32.67 -30.10 5.66
N ILE A 7 32.83 -29.40 6.75
CA ILE A 7 33.81 -28.32 6.84
C ILE A 7 34.73 -28.69 7.99
N ASP A 8 35.75 -29.47 7.68
CA ASP A 8 36.90 -29.61 8.57
C ASP A 8 37.55 -28.23 8.72
N ARG A 9 37.61 -27.75 9.94
CA ARG A 9 38.16 -26.41 10.22
C ARG A 9 39.62 -26.26 9.83
N ASP A 10 40.31 -27.38 9.69
CA ASP A 10 41.75 -27.42 9.39
C ASP A 10 42.08 -27.55 7.88
N SER A 11 41.06 -27.82 7.03
CA SER A 11 41.26 -27.87 5.58
C SER A 11 41.26 -26.46 4.97
N ALA A 12 42.00 -26.28 3.88
CA ALA A 12 42.02 -25.02 3.12
C ALA A 12 40.60 -24.69 2.63
N PRO A 13 40.20 -23.40 2.64
CA PRO A 13 38.81 -23.03 2.29
C PRO A 13 38.35 -23.55 0.91
N HIS A 14 39.22 -23.55 -0.08
CA HIS A 14 38.91 -24.05 -1.42
C HIS A 14 38.66 -25.57 -1.43
N ASP A 15 39.46 -26.36 -0.68
CA ASP A 15 39.29 -27.82 -0.61
C ASP A 15 37.94 -28.18 0.01
N ARG A 16 37.51 -27.43 1.02
CA ARG A 16 36.20 -27.62 1.66
C ARG A 16 35.03 -27.39 0.71
N ILE A 17 35.18 -26.44 -0.22
CA ILE A 17 34.14 -26.15 -1.21
C ILE A 17 34.18 -27.19 -2.33
N ILE A 18 35.34 -27.62 -2.79
CA ILE A 18 35.49 -28.73 -3.76
C ILE A 18 34.80 -29.96 -3.18
N ASP A 19 35.13 -30.34 -1.98
CA ASP A 19 34.50 -31.47 -1.31
C ASP A 19 32.97 -31.33 -1.19
N ALA A 20 32.48 -30.14 -0.88
CA ALA A 20 31.06 -29.85 -0.80
C ALA A 20 30.37 -29.99 -2.17
N VAL A 21 30.99 -29.46 -3.24
CA VAL A 21 30.49 -29.51 -4.59
C VAL A 21 30.48 -30.95 -5.12
N GLU A 22 31.55 -31.73 -4.89
CA GLU A 22 31.59 -33.15 -5.27
C GLU A 22 30.53 -34.00 -4.58
N ARG A 23 30.24 -33.73 -3.29
CA ARG A 23 29.16 -34.40 -2.57
C ARG A 23 27.76 -33.96 -3.05
N CYS A 24 27.64 -32.74 -3.60
CA CYS A 24 26.37 -32.23 -4.14
C CYS A 24 25.92 -32.92 -5.41
N THR A 25 26.73 -33.79 -6.01
CA THR A 25 26.29 -34.67 -7.11
C THR A 25 25.24 -35.67 -6.66
N ASN A 26 25.12 -35.94 -5.36
CA ASN A 26 24.09 -36.78 -4.78
C ASN A 26 22.97 -35.92 -4.21
N LYS A 27 21.76 -36.01 -4.78
CA LYS A 27 20.59 -35.19 -4.40
C LYS A 27 20.28 -35.17 -2.91
N ALA A 28 20.32 -36.31 -2.27
CA ALA A 28 19.96 -36.43 -0.85
C ALA A 28 20.96 -35.72 0.08
N THR A 29 22.21 -35.65 -0.31
CA THR A 29 23.28 -35.02 0.46
C THR A 29 23.41 -33.55 0.15
N ALA A 30 23.30 -33.17 -1.12
CA ALA A 30 23.44 -31.81 -1.61
C ALA A 30 22.59 -30.80 -0.85
N SER A 31 21.32 -31.14 -0.60
CA SER A 31 20.38 -30.27 0.08
C SER A 31 20.84 -29.84 1.47
N ASN A 32 21.49 -30.71 2.20
CA ASN A 32 21.97 -30.41 3.56
C ASN A 32 23.31 -29.72 3.58
N GLU A 33 24.11 -29.93 2.56
CA GLU A 33 25.48 -29.45 2.50
C GLU A 33 25.58 -28.01 2.03
N LEU A 34 24.73 -27.62 1.07
CA LEU A 34 24.60 -26.25 0.61
C LEU A 34 24.22 -25.25 1.71
N ARG A 35 23.44 -25.68 2.70
CA ARG A 35 23.06 -24.85 3.85
C ARG A 35 24.23 -24.46 4.75
N ARG A 36 25.42 -25.03 4.53
CA ARG A 36 26.55 -24.92 5.42
C ARG A 36 27.78 -24.29 4.79
N LEU A 37 27.70 -23.91 3.53
CA LEU A 37 28.75 -23.10 2.96
C LEU A 37 28.82 -21.81 3.79
N PRO A 38 30.01 -21.45 4.28
CA PRO A 38 30.18 -20.28 5.13
C PRO A 38 30.00 -19.01 4.29
N LEU A 39 28.75 -18.59 4.09
CA LEU A 39 28.40 -17.34 3.41
C LEU A 39 28.97 -16.10 4.13
N GLU A 40 29.45 -16.29 5.34
CA GLU A 40 30.08 -15.26 6.18
C GLU A 40 31.41 -14.74 5.61
N GLN A 41 32.01 -15.46 4.67
CA GLN A 41 33.26 -15.07 4.03
C GLN A 41 33.18 -15.13 2.50
N PRO A 42 32.43 -14.23 1.86
CA PRO A 42 32.19 -14.26 0.41
C PRO A 42 33.47 -14.31 -0.42
N HIS A 43 34.53 -13.59 0.01
CA HIS A 43 35.81 -13.55 -0.67
C HIS A 43 36.57 -14.89 -0.67
N VAL A 44 36.39 -15.69 0.38
CA VAL A 44 37.02 -17.00 0.50
C VAL A 44 36.31 -17.99 -0.41
N ILE A 45 34.97 -17.99 -0.38
CA ILE A 45 34.15 -18.85 -1.24
C ILE A 45 34.37 -18.50 -2.72
N ARG A 46 34.41 -17.21 -3.04
CA ARG A 46 34.70 -16.72 -4.37
C ARG A 46 36.03 -17.29 -4.89
N ARG A 47 37.09 -17.18 -4.11
CA ARG A 47 38.43 -17.69 -4.51
C ARG A 47 38.41 -19.18 -4.73
N ALA A 48 37.75 -19.92 -3.88
CA ALA A 48 37.61 -21.36 -4.02
C ALA A 48 36.80 -21.77 -5.25
N LEU A 49 35.75 -21.00 -5.61
CA LEU A 49 34.98 -21.24 -6.84
C LEU A 49 35.77 -20.90 -8.11
N GLU A 50 36.63 -19.88 -8.06
CA GLU A 50 37.57 -19.56 -9.16
C GLU A 50 38.53 -20.72 -9.44
N ASP A 51 39.01 -21.41 -8.41
CA ASP A 51 39.88 -22.57 -8.53
C ASP A 51 39.15 -23.81 -9.04
N LEU A 52 37.83 -23.85 -8.99
CA LEU A 52 36.97 -24.94 -9.48
C LEU A 52 36.74 -24.91 -11.00
N LEU A 53 37.06 -23.83 -11.67
CA LEU A 53 36.85 -23.66 -13.10
C LEU A 53 38.05 -24.14 -13.91
N PRO A 54 37.89 -24.61 -15.16
CA PRO A 54 36.68 -25.08 -15.85
C PRO A 54 36.37 -26.56 -15.61
N GLY A 55 35.19 -27.00 -15.98
CA GLY A 55 34.81 -28.43 -15.99
C GLY A 55 34.32 -28.94 -14.66
N ARG A 56 33.84 -28.07 -13.82
CA ARG A 56 33.41 -28.36 -12.44
C ARG A 56 31.92 -28.21 -12.23
N VAL A 57 31.48 -28.74 -11.12
CA VAL A 57 30.11 -28.64 -10.65
C VAL A 57 30.02 -27.55 -9.60
N VAL A 58 29.10 -26.62 -9.76
CA VAL A 58 28.87 -25.55 -8.83
C VAL A 58 27.41 -25.55 -8.41
N VAL A 59 27.15 -25.28 -7.13
CA VAL A 59 25.81 -25.30 -6.57
C VAL A 59 25.37 -23.90 -6.21
N THR A 60 24.14 -23.57 -6.58
CA THR A 60 23.54 -22.25 -6.35
C THR A 60 22.02 -22.38 -6.14
N GLY A 61 21.34 -21.27 -5.86
CA GLY A 61 19.90 -21.22 -5.73
C GLY A 61 19.42 -21.02 -4.30
N THR A 62 18.10 -20.99 -4.12
CA THR A 62 17.47 -20.87 -2.80
C THR A 62 17.45 -22.23 -2.07
N ILE A 63 17.09 -22.21 -0.78
CA ILE A 63 16.92 -23.45 0.00
C ILE A 63 15.87 -24.38 -0.62
N GLU A 64 14.84 -23.80 -1.23
CA GLU A 64 13.70 -24.50 -1.83
C GLU A 64 13.93 -24.87 -3.28
N ARG A 65 14.77 -24.09 -3.98
CA ARG A 65 15.05 -24.23 -5.42
C ARG A 65 16.54 -24.24 -5.68
N ARG A 66 17.19 -25.30 -5.31
CA ARG A 66 18.62 -25.41 -5.48
C ARG A 66 18.97 -25.92 -6.85
N LEU A 67 19.85 -25.20 -7.48
CA LEU A 67 20.40 -25.54 -8.77
C LEU A 67 21.81 -26.09 -8.60
N LEU A 68 22.04 -27.22 -9.21
CA LEU A 68 23.37 -27.71 -9.49
C LEU A 68 23.76 -27.23 -10.87
N LEU A 69 24.78 -26.41 -10.97
CA LEU A 69 25.33 -25.95 -12.21
C LEU A 69 26.48 -26.88 -12.61
N ILE A 70 26.34 -27.49 -13.77
CA ILE A 70 27.35 -28.40 -14.32
C ILE A 70 27.92 -27.75 -15.57
N GLU A 71 29.20 -27.49 -15.60
CA GLU A 71 29.88 -27.09 -16.82
C GLU A 71 29.89 -28.26 -17.79
N HIS A 72 29.46 -27.99 -19.01
CA HIS A 72 29.45 -28.98 -20.10
C HIS A 72 30.39 -28.54 -21.21
N GLY A 73 31.37 -29.38 -21.51
CA GLY A 73 32.39 -29.03 -22.51
C GLY A 73 33.51 -28.16 -21.94
N CYS A 74 34.12 -27.34 -22.75
CA CYS A 74 35.27 -26.53 -22.37
C CYS A 74 34.92 -25.15 -21.84
N GLY A 75 33.93 -25.03 -20.94
CA GLY A 75 33.55 -23.76 -20.32
C GLY A 75 32.52 -22.94 -21.12
N GLU A 76 31.99 -23.47 -22.20
CA GLU A 76 31.07 -22.75 -23.07
C GLU A 76 29.60 -22.95 -22.74
N GLN A 77 29.24 -24.00 -22.01
CA GLN A 77 27.86 -24.34 -21.70
C GLN A 77 27.68 -24.81 -20.26
N TRP A 78 26.60 -24.38 -19.64
CA TRP A 78 26.23 -24.77 -18.30
C TRP A 78 24.88 -25.48 -18.32
N VAL A 79 24.80 -26.61 -17.64
CA VAL A 79 23.57 -27.35 -17.41
C VAL A 79 23.14 -27.08 -16.00
N ALA A 80 21.91 -26.63 -15.83
CA ALA A 80 21.29 -26.48 -14.52
C ALA A 80 20.41 -27.69 -14.24
N VAL A 81 20.67 -28.34 -13.12
CA VAL A 81 19.83 -29.42 -12.60
C VAL A 81 19.16 -28.94 -11.33
N ASP A 82 17.85 -28.96 -11.29
CA ASP A 82 17.12 -28.71 -10.07
C ASP A 82 17.31 -29.89 -9.12
N LEU A 83 17.84 -29.63 -7.95
CA LEU A 83 18.09 -30.66 -6.92
C LEU A 83 16.80 -31.19 -6.30
N SER A 84 15.66 -30.52 -6.46
CA SER A 84 14.34 -31.05 -6.12
C SER A 84 13.84 -32.09 -7.13
N GLY A 85 14.42 -32.10 -8.34
CA GLY A 85 14.01 -32.96 -9.45
C GLY A 85 12.86 -32.43 -10.27
N GLU A 86 12.42 -31.22 -10.01
CA GLU A 86 11.38 -30.53 -10.77
C GLU A 86 11.98 -29.63 -11.87
N ALA A 87 11.21 -29.43 -12.93
CA ALA A 87 11.57 -28.46 -13.96
C ALA A 87 11.56 -27.05 -13.36
N HIS A 88 12.51 -26.24 -13.76
CA HIS A 88 12.72 -24.95 -13.17
C HIS A 88 11.91 -23.87 -13.88
N ALA A 89 11.09 -23.14 -13.13
CA ALA A 89 10.40 -21.97 -13.66
C ALA A 89 11.41 -20.86 -13.98
N THR A 90 11.07 -20.02 -14.95
CA THR A 90 11.88 -18.85 -15.23
C THR A 90 11.91 -17.95 -14.00
N ARG A 91 12.99 -17.22 -13.79
CA ARG A 91 13.16 -16.36 -12.63
C ARG A 91 12.26 -15.13 -12.63
N GLN A 92 11.66 -14.81 -13.74
CA GLN A 92 10.72 -13.69 -13.85
C GLN A 92 9.36 -13.97 -13.20
N TRP A 93 9.09 -15.24 -12.91
CA TRP A 93 7.79 -15.69 -12.45
C TRP A 93 7.83 -16.22 -11.03
N PRO A 94 6.79 -15.98 -10.22
CA PRO A 94 6.69 -16.55 -8.87
C PRO A 94 6.59 -18.08 -8.92
N GLY A 95 6.94 -18.74 -7.81
CA GLY A 95 6.93 -20.19 -7.73
C GLY A 95 5.59 -20.85 -8.01
N TRP A 96 4.49 -20.20 -7.62
CA TRP A 96 3.13 -20.68 -7.86
C TRP A 96 2.73 -20.65 -9.35
N ALA A 97 3.42 -19.88 -10.18
CA ALA A 97 3.12 -19.76 -11.60
C ALA A 97 3.73 -20.87 -12.45
N ALA A 98 4.57 -21.72 -11.88
CA ALA A 98 5.24 -22.80 -12.59
C ALA A 98 4.29 -23.71 -13.37
N ASP A 99 3.11 -23.98 -12.84
CA ASP A 99 2.08 -24.82 -13.46
C ASP A 99 1.37 -24.14 -14.64
N HIS A 100 1.48 -22.83 -14.77
CA HIS A 100 0.72 -22.01 -15.72
C HIS A 100 1.57 -21.37 -16.82
N LEU A 101 2.88 -21.48 -16.71
CA LEU A 101 3.83 -20.80 -17.57
C LEU A 101 4.75 -21.79 -18.26
N MET A 102 5.17 -21.43 -19.48
CA MET A 102 6.25 -22.15 -20.13
C MET A 102 7.52 -21.97 -19.31
N LEU A 103 8.10 -23.06 -18.90
CA LEU A 103 9.38 -23.08 -18.22
C LEU A 103 10.47 -22.88 -19.25
N GLU A 104 11.34 -21.90 -19.03
CA GLU A 104 12.61 -21.86 -19.76
C GLU A 104 13.47 -23.02 -19.28
N THR A 105 14.16 -23.66 -20.22
CA THR A 105 15.19 -24.60 -19.82
C THR A 105 16.25 -23.84 -19.03
N PRO A 106 16.70 -24.35 -17.88
CA PRO A 106 17.68 -23.68 -17.04
C PRO A 106 18.90 -23.17 -17.79
N ASN A 107 19.25 -23.79 -18.91
CA ASN A 107 20.37 -23.43 -19.74
C ASN A 107 20.22 -22.10 -20.48
N SER A 108 18.99 -21.64 -20.74
CA SER A 108 18.79 -20.46 -21.58
C SER A 108 19.38 -19.17 -20.99
N TRP A 109 19.45 -19.09 -19.67
CA TRP A 109 19.99 -17.91 -18.96
C TRP A 109 21.37 -18.18 -18.34
N LEU A 110 21.78 -19.44 -18.22
CA LEU A 110 23.09 -19.82 -17.72
C LEU A 110 24.15 -19.88 -18.80
N SER A 111 23.77 -20.17 -20.04
CA SER A 111 24.70 -20.23 -21.19
C SER A 111 25.42 -18.90 -21.45
N ALA A 112 24.88 -17.78 -20.96
CA ALA A 112 25.50 -16.46 -21.03
C ALA A 112 26.40 -16.12 -19.82
N ALA A 113 26.45 -16.96 -18.79
CA ALA A 113 27.28 -16.73 -17.63
C ALA A 113 28.73 -17.07 -17.92
N THR A 114 29.52 -16.07 -18.27
CA THR A 114 30.98 -16.20 -18.24
C THR A 114 31.42 -16.32 -16.78
N PHE A 115 32.27 -17.28 -16.47
CA PHE A 115 32.90 -17.44 -15.16
C PHE A 115 34.05 -16.44 -14.97
N ASP A 116 33.73 -15.19 -15.11
CA ASP A 116 34.56 -14.10 -14.64
C ASP A 116 34.27 -13.84 -13.16
N GLU A 117 34.93 -12.86 -12.60
CA GLU A 117 34.70 -12.43 -11.20
C GLU A 117 33.22 -12.15 -10.91
N ARG A 118 32.48 -11.62 -11.86
CA ARG A 118 31.05 -11.34 -11.72
C ARG A 118 30.21 -12.61 -11.71
N GLY A 119 30.57 -13.57 -12.58
CA GLY A 119 29.90 -14.88 -12.61
C GLY A 119 30.02 -15.62 -11.28
N VAL A 120 31.23 -15.63 -10.71
CA VAL A 120 31.50 -16.24 -9.40
C VAL A 120 30.70 -15.56 -8.29
N ARG A 121 30.66 -14.22 -8.26
CA ARG A 121 29.86 -13.49 -7.28
C ARG A 121 28.38 -13.81 -7.38
N ARG A 122 27.84 -14.07 -8.57
CA ARG A 122 26.44 -14.46 -8.75
C ARG A 122 26.10 -15.82 -8.18
N LEU A 123 27.07 -16.65 -7.92
CA LEU A 123 26.88 -17.95 -7.26
C LEU A 123 26.80 -17.82 -5.75
N LEU A 124 27.32 -16.74 -5.18
CA LEU A 124 27.21 -16.39 -3.78
C LEU A 124 25.98 -15.52 -3.62
N HIS A 125 24.87 -16.08 -3.20
CA HIS A 125 23.61 -15.37 -3.19
C HIS A 125 23.34 -14.70 -1.87
N PRO A 126 22.90 -13.41 -1.87
CA PRO A 126 22.47 -12.76 -0.64
C PRO A 126 21.20 -13.42 -0.13
N ARG A 127 21.14 -13.60 1.16
CA ARG A 127 19.91 -13.84 1.87
C ARG A 127 19.18 -12.52 2.06
N VAL A 128 17.91 -12.49 1.65
CA VAL A 128 17.06 -11.29 1.70
C VAL A 128 15.94 -11.51 2.69
N LEU A 129 15.75 -10.59 3.63
CA LEU A 129 14.56 -10.52 4.46
C LEU A 129 13.76 -9.27 4.07
N LEU A 130 12.50 -9.45 3.71
CA LEU A 130 11.56 -8.36 3.43
C LEU A 130 10.53 -8.28 4.55
N THR A 131 10.41 -7.13 5.18
CA THR A 131 9.48 -6.95 6.29
C THR A 131 8.59 -5.73 6.09
N ALA A 132 7.37 -5.80 6.60
CA ALA A 132 6.46 -4.68 6.71
C ALA A 132 6.11 -4.43 8.18
N LEU A 133 6.32 -3.18 8.60
CA LEU A 133 5.98 -2.73 9.94
C LEU A 133 4.49 -2.47 10.05
N TYR A 134 3.90 -2.72 11.23
CA TYR A 134 2.47 -2.55 11.43
C TYR A 134 2.07 -2.36 12.90
N ARG A 135 0.86 -1.83 13.10
CA ARG A 135 0.23 -1.65 14.41
C ARG A 135 -1.12 -2.37 14.46
N PRO A 136 -1.13 -3.66 14.77
CA PRO A 136 -2.36 -4.47 14.79
C PRO A 136 -3.35 -4.00 15.84
N GLU A 137 -2.90 -3.34 16.91
CA GLU A 137 -3.75 -2.76 17.96
C GLU A 137 -4.66 -1.65 17.43
N ILE A 138 -4.27 -0.97 16.36
CA ILE A 138 -5.06 0.09 15.70
C ILE A 138 -5.80 -0.46 14.48
N PHE A 139 -5.17 -1.37 13.76
CA PHE A 139 -5.66 -1.94 12.50
C PHE A 139 -5.78 -3.47 12.62
N PRO A 140 -6.78 -3.99 13.34
CA PRO A 140 -6.82 -5.41 13.73
C PRO A 140 -7.09 -6.39 12.57
N LEU A 141 -7.55 -5.90 11.42
CA LEU A 141 -7.82 -6.74 10.24
C LEU A 141 -6.79 -6.44 9.14
N PRO A 142 -5.89 -7.39 8.88
CA PRO A 142 -4.80 -7.19 7.96
C PRO A 142 -5.26 -7.16 6.50
N ARG A 143 -4.33 -6.79 5.64
CA ARG A 143 -4.46 -6.91 4.19
C ARG A 143 -3.30 -7.72 3.68
N PHE A 144 -3.52 -8.46 2.61
CA PHE A 144 -2.43 -9.15 1.94
C PHE A 144 -1.28 -8.15 1.66
N PRO A 145 -0.05 -8.43 2.12
CA PRO A 145 1.04 -7.45 2.09
C PRO A 145 1.66 -7.36 0.69
N LEU A 146 0.93 -6.77 -0.23
CA LEU A 146 1.24 -6.74 -1.66
C LEU A 146 2.64 -6.16 -1.95
N ALA A 147 3.03 -5.06 -1.25
CA ALA A 147 4.30 -4.41 -1.51
C ALA A 147 5.51 -5.33 -1.30
N ILE A 148 5.59 -6.04 -0.17
CA ILE A 148 6.71 -6.97 0.08
C ILE A 148 6.58 -8.25 -0.76
N SER A 149 5.37 -8.63 -1.16
CA SER A 149 5.13 -9.77 -2.05
C SER A 149 5.59 -9.49 -3.48
N ASP A 150 5.38 -8.27 -4.00
CA ASP A 150 5.94 -7.83 -5.29
C ASP A 150 7.46 -7.71 -5.24
N LEU A 151 8.01 -7.18 -4.14
CA LEU A 151 9.46 -7.12 -3.93
C LEU A 151 10.10 -8.51 -3.83
N ALA A 152 9.41 -9.47 -3.19
CA ALA A 152 9.88 -10.84 -3.12
C ALA A 152 9.98 -11.48 -4.52
N ARG A 153 8.96 -11.29 -5.36
CA ARG A 153 9.01 -11.75 -6.74
C ARG A 153 10.16 -11.07 -7.50
N ALA A 154 10.30 -9.76 -7.35
CA ALA A 154 11.39 -9.01 -7.99
C ALA A 154 12.78 -9.49 -7.52
N ALA A 155 12.97 -9.72 -6.23
CA ALA A 155 14.18 -10.27 -5.67
C ALA A 155 14.45 -11.69 -6.20
N ARG A 156 13.44 -12.57 -6.15
CA ARG A 156 13.53 -13.95 -6.64
C ARG A 156 13.74 -14.05 -8.16
N SER A 157 13.48 -12.97 -8.91
CA SER A 157 13.82 -12.90 -10.33
C SER A 157 15.31 -12.63 -10.60
N THR A 158 16.11 -12.41 -9.57
CA THR A 158 17.56 -12.26 -9.63
C THR A 158 18.26 -13.49 -9.06
N LEU A 159 19.58 -13.51 -9.12
CA LEU A 159 20.39 -14.54 -8.46
C LEU A 159 20.45 -14.27 -6.95
N THR A 160 19.34 -14.52 -6.25
CA THR A 160 19.29 -14.45 -4.79
C THR A 160 19.39 -15.83 -4.15
N GLY A 161 19.80 -15.86 -2.92
CA GLY A 161 19.62 -17.00 -2.03
C GLY A 161 18.18 -17.09 -1.53
N GLN A 162 18.03 -17.27 -0.24
CA GLN A 162 16.73 -17.30 0.42
C GLN A 162 16.11 -15.89 0.45
N VAL A 163 14.82 -15.80 0.14
CA VAL A 163 14.02 -14.58 0.28
C VAL A 163 12.87 -14.85 1.23
N ASP A 164 13.01 -14.35 2.45
CA ASP A 164 12.03 -14.51 3.53
C ASP A 164 11.12 -13.29 3.62
N LEU A 165 9.86 -13.53 3.99
CA LEU A 165 8.85 -12.49 4.19
C LEU A 165 8.35 -12.53 5.64
N LEU A 166 8.36 -11.37 6.31
CA LEU A 166 7.81 -11.22 7.63
C LEU A 166 6.94 -9.95 7.69
N ASP A 167 5.66 -10.11 7.95
CA ASP A 167 4.70 -9.01 8.06
C ASP A 167 4.10 -8.96 9.47
N MET A 168 4.24 -7.83 10.14
CA MET A 168 3.69 -7.62 11.48
C MET A 168 2.14 -7.62 11.50
N GLN A 169 1.47 -7.47 10.34
CA GLN A 169 0.02 -7.66 10.26
C GLN A 169 -0.41 -9.09 10.56
N LEU A 170 0.48 -10.05 10.38
CA LEU A 170 0.20 -11.49 10.45
C LEU A 170 0.69 -12.10 11.77
N GLY A 171 0.69 -11.30 12.83
CA GLY A 171 0.91 -11.74 14.19
C GLY A 171 2.35 -11.63 14.69
N ALA A 172 3.32 -11.34 13.81
CA ALA A 172 4.69 -11.09 14.24
C ALA A 172 4.79 -9.75 14.98
N THR A 173 5.55 -9.71 16.07
CA THR A 173 5.89 -8.49 16.80
C THR A 173 7.21 -7.90 16.32
N LEU A 174 7.52 -6.69 16.76
CA LEU A 174 8.83 -6.11 16.48
C LEU A 174 9.96 -6.91 17.15
N ASP A 175 9.71 -7.46 18.33
CA ASP A 175 10.68 -8.26 19.07
C ASP A 175 10.91 -9.63 18.37
N ASP A 176 9.88 -10.24 17.79
CA ASP A 176 10.03 -11.43 16.92
C ASP A 176 10.87 -11.14 15.67
N LEU A 177 10.68 -9.96 15.06
CA LEU A 177 11.49 -9.53 13.93
C LEU A 177 12.96 -9.33 14.33
N ILE A 178 13.21 -8.71 15.46
CA ILE A 178 14.58 -8.52 15.99
C ILE A 178 15.22 -9.88 16.28
N ALA A 179 14.51 -10.78 16.96
CA ALA A 179 15.00 -12.13 17.23
C ALA A 179 15.34 -12.88 15.93
N ALA A 180 14.50 -12.80 14.92
CA ALA A 180 14.76 -13.42 13.62
C ALA A 180 16.01 -12.86 12.92
N LEU A 181 16.28 -11.56 13.09
CA LEU A 181 17.49 -10.90 12.58
C LEU A 181 18.75 -11.35 13.33
N GLU A 182 18.65 -11.58 14.65
CA GLU A 182 19.78 -12.03 15.48
C GLU A 182 20.09 -13.51 15.25
N GLU A 183 19.07 -14.36 15.16
CA GLU A 183 19.22 -15.81 14.95
C GLU A 183 19.76 -16.14 13.55
N ASN A 184 19.34 -15.38 12.55
CA ASN A 184 19.68 -15.66 11.17
C ASN A 184 19.78 -14.35 10.35
N PRO A 185 20.90 -13.61 10.51
CA PRO A 185 21.08 -12.32 9.87
C PRO A 185 20.96 -12.39 8.35
N PRO A 186 20.14 -11.55 7.70
CA PRO A 186 20.13 -11.44 6.25
C PRO A 186 21.32 -10.62 5.75
N ASP A 187 21.69 -10.78 4.49
CA ASP A 187 22.65 -9.89 3.81
C ASP A 187 21.98 -8.58 3.40
N ILE A 188 20.70 -8.67 3.03
CA ILE A 188 19.87 -7.52 2.62
C ILE A 188 18.58 -7.54 3.44
N LEU A 189 18.29 -6.41 4.10
CA LEU A 189 17.04 -6.17 4.81
C LEU A 189 16.21 -5.12 4.07
N GLY A 190 15.07 -5.53 3.53
CA GLY A 190 14.07 -4.61 2.99
C GLY A 190 12.99 -4.29 4.04
N VAL A 191 12.79 -3.02 4.35
CA VAL A 191 11.81 -2.57 5.36
C VAL A 191 10.76 -1.68 4.71
N SER A 192 9.49 -2.05 4.82
CA SER A 192 8.37 -1.23 4.38
C SER A 192 7.67 -0.57 5.55
N ALA A 193 7.50 0.76 5.49
CA ALA A 193 6.75 1.52 6.49
C ALA A 193 5.75 2.47 5.85
N THR A 194 4.59 2.56 6.48
CA THR A 194 3.52 3.49 6.15
C THR A 194 3.23 4.43 7.33
N PHE A 195 2.16 5.20 7.25
CA PHE A 195 1.80 6.18 8.29
C PHE A 195 1.71 5.55 9.69
N GLY A 196 2.23 6.27 10.68
CA GLY A 196 2.19 5.87 12.08
C GLY A 196 3.22 4.83 12.50
N GLN A 197 4.23 4.55 11.68
CA GLN A 197 5.21 3.49 11.93
C GLN A 197 6.66 4.01 12.05
N HIS A 198 6.85 5.33 12.16
CA HIS A 198 8.20 5.91 12.20
C HIS A 198 9.00 5.48 13.44
N ASP A 199 8.38 5.43 14.61
CA ASP A 199 8.99 4.98 15.85
C ASP A 199 9.36 3.49 15.81
N LEU A 200 8.52 2.65 15.20
CA LEU A 200 8.85 1.23 14.96
C LEU A 200 10.05 1.11 14.00
N MET A 201 10.10 1.94 12.96
CA MET A 201 11.24 2.02 12.05
C MET A 201 12.51 2.41 12.78
N LEU A 202 12.47 3.44 13.63
CA LEU A 202 13.64 3.86 14.39
C LEU A 202 14.13 2.76 15.35
N ARG A 203 13.22 2.13 16.09
CA ARG A 203 13.56 1.02 16.99
C ARG A 203 14.21 -0.14 16.23
N LEU A 204 13.67 -0.51 15.08
CA LEU A 204 14.25 -1.55 14.24
C LEU A 204 15.65 -1.17 13.76
N LEU A 205 15.81 0.03 13.21
CA LEU A 205 17.09 0.49 12.66
C LEU A 205 18.15 0.65 13.75
N ASP A 206 17.79 1.10 14.95
CA ASP A 206 18.72 1.18 16.10
C ASP A 206 19.29 -0.21 16.44
N GLN A 207 18.45 -1.25 16.43
CA GLN A 207 18.90 -2.63 16.71
C GLN A 207 19.74 -3.18 15.55
N VAL A 208 19.29 -2.98 14.31
CA VAL A 208 20.01 -3.47 13.11
C VAL A 208 21.41 -2.87 13.02
N TYR A 209 21.57 -1.58 13.26
CA TYR A 209 22.87 -0.91 13.18
C TYR A 209 23.73 -1.10 14.45
N ALA A 210 23.18 -1.68 15.51
CA ALA A 210 23.94 -2.14 16.68
C ALA A 210 24.50 -3.57 16.50
N MET A 211 24.08 -4.31 15.48
CA MET A 211 24.59 -5.66 15.20
C MET A 211 26.08 -5.61 14.82
N ALA A 212 26.82 -6.66 15.13
CA ALA A 212 28.24 -6.77 14.79
C ALA A 212 28.51 -6.68 13.28
N VAL A 213 27.59 -7.23 12.48
CA VAL A 213 27.57 -7.11 11.01
C VAL A 213 26.16 -6.69 10.62
N ALA A 214 25.99 -5.43 10.26
CA ALA A 214 24.71 -4.93 9.81
C ALA A 214 24.47 -5.33 8.34
N PRO A 215 23.24 -5.75 7.97
CA PRO A 215 22.87 -6.00 6.59
C PRO A 215 22.88 -4.70 5.76
N LEU A 216 22.85 -4.83 4.43
CA LEU A 216 22.46 -3.74 3.55
C LEU A 216 20.97 -3.44 3.78
N VAL A 217 20.64 -2.28 4.32
CA VAL A 217 19.24 -1.91 4.63
C VAL A 217 18.67 -1.03 3.54
N LEU A 218 17.56 -1.50 2.94
CA LEU A 218 16.74 -0.75 1.98
C LEU A 218 15.38 -0.48 2.62
N ALA A 219 15.12 0.76 3.03
CA ALA A 219 13.84 1.15 3.60
C ALA A 219 12.96 1.84 2.55
N GLY A 220 11.73 1.36 2.39
CA GLY A 220 10.77 1.85 1.42
C GLY A 220 9.40 2.16 2.02
N GLY A 221 8.47 2.51 1.13
CA GLY A 221 7.12 2.91 1.49
C GLY A 221 6.93 4.42 1.59
N SER A 222 5.67 4.83 1.62
CA SER A 222 5.32 6.25 1.49
C SER A 222 5.81 7.13 2.65
N LEU A 223 5.90 6.59 3.86
CA LEU A 223 6.41 7.30 5.03
C LEU A 223 7.92 7.48 4.95
N THR A 224 8.64 6.42 4.60
CA THR A 224 10.10 6.40 4.52
C THR A 224 10.61 7.43 3.52
N ALA A 225 10.01 7.49 2.32
CA ALA A 225 10.39 8.46 1.30
C ALA A 225 10.15 9.92 1.73
N ARG A 226 9.17 10.20 2.60
CA ARG A 226 8.94 11.54 3.15
C ARG A 226 9.94 11.90 4.24
N ASN A 227 10.27 10.95 5.08
CA ASN A 227 11.20 11.13 6.19
C ASN A 227 12.66 10.90 5.77
N GLU A 228 12.95 10.80 4.49
CA GLU A 228 14.27 10.49 3.93
C GLU A 228 15.41 11.27 4.62
N ARG A 229 15.26 12.59 4.75
CA ARG A 229 16.30 13.42 5.38
C ARG A 229 16.51 13.06 6.86
N LEU A 230 15.41 12.93 7.60
CA LEU A 230 15.47 12.57 9.03
C LEU A 230 16.14 11.21 9.24
N LEU A 231 15.79 10.25 8.37
CA LEU A 231 16.36 8.90 8.44
C LEU A 231 17.84 8.88 8.05
N LEU A 232 18.23 9.56 6.98
CA LEU A 232 19.63 9.60 6.51
C LEU A 232 20.53 10.45 7.42
N ASP A 233 19.98 11.40 8.15
CA ASP A 233 20.72 12.14 9.19
C ASP A 233 21.10 11.24 10.35
N ARG A 234 20.20 10.36 10.76
CA ARG A 234 20.41 9.44 11.88
C ARG A 234 21.16 8.17 11.45
N TYR A 235 20.88 7.65 10.26
CA TYR A 235 21.42 6.40 9.72
C TYR A 235 22.07 6.62 8.35
N PRO A 236 23.33 7.09 8.31
CA PRO A 236 24.01 7.42 7.05
C PRO A 236 24.21 6.22 6.09
N GLN A 237 24.16 5.00 6.61
CA GLN A 237 24.30 3.77 5.82
C GLN A 237 23.00 3.30 5.18
N LEU A 238 21.87 3.90 5.56
CA LEU A 238 20.56 3.51 5.08
C LEU A 238 20.39 3.88 3.61
N LEU A 239 19.76 2.99 2.84
CA LEU A 239 19.23 3.30 1.50
C LEU A 239 17.72 3.54 1.61
N VAL A 240 17.25 4.68 1.13
CA VAL A 240 15.82 5.04 1.14
C VAL A 240 15.24 4.85 -0.25
N GLY A 241 14.33 3.88 -0.40
CA GLY A 241 13.64 3.61 -1.66
C GLY A 241 12.68 4.72 -2.07
N ARG A 242 12.73 5.10 -3.35
CA ARG A 242 11.97 6.17 -3.98
C ARG A 242 11.37 5.71 -5.30
N GLY A 243 10.06 5.72 -5.42
CA GLY A 243 9.36 5.26 -6.63
C GLY A 243 9.04 3.75 -6.60
N ALA A 244 9.15 3.09 -7.73
CA ALA A 244 8.93 1.65 -7.83
C ALA A 244 10.05 0.88 -7.11
N GLY A 245 9.66 -0.03 -6.23
CA GLY A 245 10.62 -0.77 -5.41
C GLY A 245 11.22 -2.00 -6.09
N GLU A 246 10.52 -2.55 -7.08
CA GLU A 246 10.93 -3.79 -7.76
C GLU A 246 12.29 -3.64 -8.47
N PRO A 247 12.52 -2.63 -9.33
CA PRO A 247 13.85 -2.43 -9.91
C PRO A 247 14.89 -1.99 -8.89
N THR A 248 14.47 -1.31 -7.81
CA THR A 248 15.40 -0.89 -6.76
C THR A 248 15.96 -2.09 -5.99
N ILE A 249 15.13 -3.06 -5.62
CA ILE A 249 15.61 -4.28 -4.93
C ILE A 249 16.50 -5.13 -5.84
N GLN A 250 16.19 -5.23 -7.14
CA GLN A 250 17.03 -5.92 -8.11
C GLN A 250 18.42 -5.27 -8.22
N ASP A 251 18.46 -3.94 -8.31
CA ASP A 251 19.72 -3.19 -8.36
C ASP A 251 20.49 -3.28 -7.04
N ALA A 252 19.81 -3.27 -5.88
CA ALA A 252 20.46 -3.45 -4.58
C ALA A 252 21.11 -4.84 -4.45
N ILE A 253 20.49 -5.87 -5.01
CA ILE A 253 21.07 -7.22 -5.09
C ILE A 253 22.30 -7.22 -6.02
N SER A 254 22.20 -6.57 -7.18
CA SER A 254 23.34 -6.41 -8.10
C SER A 254 24.49 -5.59 -7.48
N TYR A 255 24.15 -4.57 -6.68
CA TYR A 255 25.12 -3.81 -5.90
C TYR A 255 25.81 -4.69 -4.84
N TRP A 256 25.04 -5.51 -4.11
CA TRP A 256 25.59 -6.45 -3.16
C TRP A 256 26.57 -7.43 -3.81
N HIS A 257 26.26 -7.91 -5.02
CA HIS A 257 27.18 -8.71 -5.84
C HIS A 257 28.39 -7.92 -6.38
N GLY A 258 28.38 -6.59 -6.29
CA GLY A 258 29.41 -5.71 -6.83
C GLY A 258 29.31 -5.51 -8.36
N ASP A 259 28.17 -5.85 -8.96
CA ASP A 259 27.90 -5.62 -10.39
C ASP A 259 27.50 -4.16 -10.67
N LEU A 260 27.00 -3.46 -9.66
CA LEU A 260 26.64 -2.05 -9.71
C LEU A 260 27.37 -1.25 -8.64
N SER A 261 27.60 0.03 -8.90
CA SER A 261 28.02 0.97 -7.86
C SER A 261 26.80 1.58 -7.17
N LEU A 262 26.98 2.14 -5.98
CA LEU A 262 25.89 2.75 -5.21
C LEU A 262 25.11 3.83 -6.00
N PRO A 263 25.75 4.73 -6.78
CA PRO A 263 25.07 5.70 -7.63
C PRO A 263 24.21 5.09 -8.75
N ASP A 264 24.49 3.87 -9.15
CA ASP A 264 23.80 3.21 -10.26
C ASP A 264 22.51 2.49 -9.80
N ILE A 265 22.31 2.32 -8.48
CA ILE A 265 21.05 1.78 -7.94
C ILE A 265 19.92 2.77 -8.24
N ARG A 266 18.94 2.32 -9.00
CA ARG A 266 17.81 3.15 -9.39
C ARG A 266 16.87 3.41 -8.23
N GLY A 267 16.40 4.65 -8.09
CA GLY A 267 15.33 5.00 -7.18
C GLY A 267 15.71 4.95 -5.70
N ILE A 268 16.93 5.36 -5.33
CA ILE A 268 17.33 5.52 -3.93
C ILE A 268 17.71 6.94 -3.58
N GLY A 269 17.53 7.26 -2.29
CA GLY A 269 18.21 8.33 -1.59
C GLY A 269 19.21 7.75 -0.59
N TYR A 270 20.39 8.38 -0.47
CA TYR A 270 21.46 7.95 0.42
C TYR A 270 22.34 9.10 0.89
N SER A 271 23.13 8.88 1.94
CA SER A 271 24.04 9.89 2.48
C SER A 271 25.35 9.94 1.69
N GLY A 272 25.71 11.09 1.18
CA GLY A 272 26.89 11.31 0.34
C GLY A 272 28.13 11.69 1.12
N ASN A 273 28.64 10.81 1.99
CA ASN A 273 29.96 10.99 2.61
C ASN A 273 31.12 10.54 1.71
N SER A 274 30.85 10.04 0.52
CA SER A 274 31.84 9.61 -0.48
C SER A 274 32.00 10.65 -1.59
N ARG A 275 33.23 10.71 -2.13
CA ARG A 275 33.68 11.67 -3.13
C ARG A 275 32.68 11.88 -4.29
N ALA A 276 32.61 13.14 -4.74
CA ALA A 276 31.77 13.56 -5.85
C ALA A 276 31.99 12.69 -7.10
N GLU A 277 30.92 12.02 -7.55
CA GLU A 277 30.85 11.38 -8.85
C GLU A 277 29.90 12.17 -9.76
N GLU A 278 30.28 12.33 -11.02
CA GLU A 278 29.54 13.12 -12.01
C GLU A 278 28.13 12.52 -12.27
N GLY A 279 27.13 13.39 -12.35
CA GLY A 279 25.78 13.03 -12.79
C GLY A 279 24.71 12.86 -11.70
N ILE A 280 25.02 13.12 -10.44
CA ILE A 280 24.10 12.95 -9.32
C ILE A 280 23.57 14.31 -8.83
N LEU A 281 22.25 14.37 -8.63
CA LEU A 281 21.60 15.56 -8.06
C LEU A 281 22.02 15.71 -6.59
N GLN A 282 22.90 16.68 -6.30
CA GLN A 282 23.35 16.96 -4.94
C GLN A 282 22.35 17.90 -4.24
N VAL A 283 21.80 17.45 -3.14
CA VAL A 283 21.07 18.31 -2.20
C VAL A 283 21.83 18.27 -0.88
N GLY A 284 22.86 19.10 -0.76
CA GLY A 284 23.76 19.10 0.38
C GLY A 284 24.51 17.75 0.51
N ARG A 285 24.46 17.12 1.72
CA ARG A 285 25.06 15.80 1.97
C ARG A 285 24.21 14.62 1.45
N TYR A 286 23.00 14.88 0.96
CA TYR A 286 22.10 13.82 0.47
C TYR A 286 22.20 13.70 -1.04
N ARG A 287 22.19 12.47 -1.51
CA ARG A 287 22.20 12.13 -2.92
C ARG A 287 20.96 11.33 -3.27
N ARG A 288 20.47 11.52 -4.48
CA ARG A 288 19.32 10.80 -5.02
C ARG A 288 19.65 10.33 -6.41
N THR A 289 19.47 9.05 -6.62
CA THR A 289 19.59 8.48 -7.95
C THR A 289 18.31 8.71 -8.75
N ARG A 290 18.38 8.46 -10.05
CA ARG A 290 17.24 8.62 -10.95
C ARG A 290 16.14 7.64 -10.54
N THR A 291 14.98 8.16 -10.20
CA THR A 291 13.77 7.34 -10.06
C THR A 291 13.34 6.86 -11.43
N ILE A 292 13.01 5.57 -11.55
CA ILE A 292 12.35 5.09 -12.75
C ILE A 292 10.95 5.67 -12.76
N PRO A 293 10.55 6.37 -13.85
CA PRO A 293 9.15 6.71 -14.02
C PRO A 293 8.36 5.41 -13.94
N ASN A 294 7.31 5.38 -13.15
CA ASN A 294 6.49 4.19 -12.96
C ASN A 294 5.63 3.91 -14.20
N ARG A 295 6.28 3.84 -15.36
CA ARG A 295 5.69 3.51 -16.66
C ARG A 295 5.71 2.01 -16.95
N ALA A 296 6.39 1.26 -16.09
CA ALA A 296 6.32 -0.19 -16.20
C ALA A 296 4.89 -0.63 -15.89
N GLN A 297 4.29 -1.38 -16.79
CA GLN A 297 3.01 -2.02 -16.51
C GLN A 297 3.18 -2.90 -15.27
N PRO A 298 2.26 -2.81 -14.30
CA PRO A 298 2.25 -3.77 -13.20
C PRO A 298 2.18 -5.18 -13.79
N ASP A 299 3.06 -6.05 -13.36
CA ASP A 299 3.06 -7.44 -13.86
C ASP A 299 2.02 -8.32 -13.19
N ASN A 300 1.43 -7.84 -12.08
CA ASN A 300 0.40 -8.55 -11.30
C ASN A 300 0.79 -9.97 -10.86
N LEU A 301 2.03 -10.17 -10.56
CA LEU A 301 2.58 -11.46 -10.19
C LEU A 301 3.24 -11.43 -8.82
N PRO A 302 2.54 -10.95 -7.74
CA PRO A 302 3.09 -11.01 -6.39
C PRO A 302 3.33 -12.45 -5.98
N GLU A 303 4.31 -12.69 -5.14
CA GLU A 303 4.40 -13.96 -4.42
C GLU A 303 3.18 -14.10 -3.49
N LEU A 304 2.64 -15.30 -3.38
CA LEU A 304 1.44 -15.58 -2.59
C LEU A 304 1.74 -16.23 -1.23
N ASP A 305 2.99 -16.26 -0.83
CA ASP A 305 3.48 -16.90 0.40
C ASP A 305 2.66 -16.50 1.64
N LEU A 306 2.27 -15.23 1.73
CA LEU A 306 1.55 -14.68 2.87
C LEU A 306 0.02 -14.62 2.72
N LEU A 307 -0.54 -15.08 1.60
CA LEU A 307 -1.98 -14.97 1.36
C LEU A 307 -2.80 -15.89 2.27
N ASP A 308 -2.34 -17.12 2.48
CA ASP A 308 -2.99 -18.07 3.38
C ASP A 308 -2.99 -17.55 4.83
N ALA A 309 -1.84 -17.09 5.31
CA ALA A 309 -1.73 -16.44 6.62
C ALA A 309 -2.62 -15.20 6.72
N THR A 310 -2.73 -14.40 5.64
CA THR A 310 -3.65 -13.25 5.60
C THR A 310 -5.09 -13.66 5.89
N PHE A 311 -5.57 -14.76 5.31
CA PHE A 311 -6.93 -15.24 5.56
C PHE A 311 -7.08 -15.87 6.94
N THR A 312 -6.08 -16.59 7.43
CA THR A 312 -6.05 -17.08 8.81
C THR A 312 -6.23 -15.92 9.82
N HIS A 313 -5.64 -14.76 9.53
CA HIS A 313 -5.84 -13.52 10.28
C HIS A 313 -7.05 -12.68 9.82
N ARG A 314 -7.98 -13.26 9.04
CA ARG A 314 -9.22 -12.66 8.56
C ARG A 314 -9.01 -11.40 7.72
N GLY A 315 -7.90 -11.36 7.02
CA GLY A 315 -7.49 -10.23 6.20
C GLY A 315 -8.20 -10.14 4.85
N VAL A 316 -7.85 -9.09 4.11
CA VAL A 316 -8.40 -8.76 2.79
C VAL A 316 -7.40 -9.09 1.71
N ALA A 317 -7.82 -9.86 0.69
CA ALA A 317 -7.02 -10.09 -0.50
C ALA A 317 -6.86 -8.79 -1.30
N GLN A 318 -5.65 -8.54 -1.78
CA GLN A 318 -5.32 -7.39 -2.61
C GLN A 318 -4.60 -7.81 -3.88
N LEU A 319 -4.79 -7.05 -4.95
CA LEU A 319 -4.06 -7.16 -6.21
C LEU A 319 -3.99 -5.76 -6.84
N GLU A 320 -3.03 -5.50 -7.71
CA GLU A 320 -2.90 -4.24 -8.43
C GLU A 320 -3.37 -4.43 -9.88
N ALA A 321 -4.34 -3.62 -10.34
CA ALA A 321 -4.81 -3.63 -11.73
C ALA A 321 -4.33 -2.42 -12.52
N SER A 322 -3.86 -1.38 -11.82
CA SER A 322 -3.22 -0.21 -12.40
C SER A 322 -2.29 0.45 -11.38
N ARG A 323 -1.36 1.25 -11.86
CA ARG A 323 -0.43 2.00 -11.03
C ARG A 323 -0.31 3.44 -11.51
N GLY A 324 -0.43 4.39 -10.55
CA GLY A 324 -0.31 5.81 -10.81
C GLY A 324 -1.61 6.53 -11.14
N CYS A 325 -1.48 7.81 -11.42
CA CYS A 325 -2.58 8.70 -11.79
C CYS A 325 -2.05 9.82 -12.68
N THR A 326 -2.77 10.18 -13.73
CA THR A 326 -2.39 11.23 -14.70
C THR A 326 -2.40 12.65 -14.11
N ASN A 327 -3.07 12.86 -12.97
CA ASN A 327 -3.28 14.18 -12.38
C ASN A 327 -2.24 14.56 -11.33
N TYR A 328 -2.15 15.87 -11.05
CA TYR A 328 -1.17 16.50 -10.17
C TYR A 328 -1.80 17.15 -8.93
N CYS A 329 -2.80 16.53 -8.31
CA CYS A 329 -3.43 17.09 -7.11
C CYS A 329 -2.39 17.52 -6.08
N SER A 330 -2.52 18.76 -5.55
CA SER A 330 -1.49 19.39 -4.71
C SER A 330 -1.27 18.68 -3.37
N PHE A 331 -2.31 18.08 -2.83
CA PHE A 331 -2.32 17.36 -1.55
C PHE A 331 -1.88 15.90 -1.67
N CYS A 332 -1.96 15.32 -2.87
CA CYS A 332 -1.81 13.87 -3.05
C CYS A 332 -0.44 13.38 -2.57
N PRO A 333 -0.42 12.33 -1.74
CA PRO A 333 0.82 11.78 -1.20
C PRO A 333 1.61 10.92 -2.18
N ARG A 334 1.02 10.56 -3.30
CA ARG A 334 1.59 9.57 -4.21
C ARG A 334 2.77 10.10 -5.00
N GLY A 335 3.77 9.26 -5.19
CA GLY A 335 4.95 9.57 -6.00
C GLY A 335 4.72 9.44 -7.51
N HIS A 336 3.62 8.82 -7.92
CA HIS A 336 3.32 8.45 -9.31
C HIS A 336 2.39 9.43 -10.03
N LYS A 337 2.49 10.71 -9.68
CA LYS A 337 1.69 11.76 -10.33
C LYS A 337 2.12 11.96 -11.79
N GLY A 338 1.13 12.21 -12.64
CA GLY A 338 1.35 12.48 -14.07
C GLY A 338 1.71 11.23 -14.88
N THR A 339 1.72 10.06 -14.28
CA THR A 339 1.95 8.79 -14.96
C THR A 339 0.91 7.78 -14.54
N TRP A 340 0.46 7.00 -15.49
CA TRP A 340 -0.49 5.93 -15.27
C TRP A 340 -0.15 4.74 -16.16
N SER A 341 -0.30 3.53 -15.65
CA SER A 341 -0.16 2.30 -16.42
C SER A 341 -1.14 1.24 -15.93
N GLY A 342 -1.85 0.61 -16.86
CA GLY A 342 -2.71 -0.53 -16.58
C GLY A 342 -1.95 -1.84 -16.57
N ALA A 343 -2.45 -2.79 -15.80
CA ALA A 343 -1.92 -4.15 -15.76
C ALA A 343 -2.05 -4.86 -17.12
N ARG A 344 -1.15 -5.78 -17.37
CA ARG A 344 -1.26 -6.70 -18.51
C ARG A 344 -2.38 -7.71 -18.23
N ALA A 345 -3.36 -7.75 -19.12
CA ALA A 345 -4.47 -8.67 -18.97
C ALA A 345 -4.06 -10.16 -19.07
N ASP A 346 -2.99 -10.46 -19.78
CA ASP A 346 -2.47 -11.82 -20.00
C ASP A 346 -1.85 -12.47 -18.75
N GLY A 347 -1.33 -11.69 -17.80
CA GLY A 347 -0.82 -12.21 -16.52
C GLY A 347 -1.90 -12.47 -15.47
N MET A 348 -3.02 -11.78 -15.52
CA MET A 348 -4.07 -11.85 -14.50
C MET A 348 -4.72 -13.23 -14.32
N PRO A 349 -5.04 -14.02 -15.37
CA PRO A 349 -5.65 -15.32 -15.19
C PRO A 349 -4.83 -16.27 -14.32
N ALA A 350 -3.52 -16.26 -14.45
CA ALA A 350 -2.63 -17.13 -13.69
C ALA A 350 -2.65 -16.80 -12.19
N VAL A 351 -2.47 -15.51 -11.82
CA VAL A 351 -2.51 -15.10 -10.42
C VAL A 351 -3.89 -15.31 -9.80
N LEU A 352 -4.97 -15.06 -10.56
CA LEU A 352 -6.33 -15.27 -10.07
C LEU A 352 -6.62 -16.76 -9.84
N ALA A 353 -6.14 -17.65 -10.69
CA ALA A 353 -6.24 -19.09 -10.49
C ALA A 353 -5.46 -19.55 -9.25
N ALA A 354 -4.24 -19.03 -9.05
CA ALA A 354 -3.45 -19.34 -7.85
C ALA A 354 -4.11 -18.80 -6.57
N MET A 355 -4.61 -17.55 -6.59
CA MET A 355 -5.37 -16.98 -5.48
C MET A 355 -6.65 -17.78 -5.19
N SER A 356 -7.35 -18.24 -6.24
CA SER A 356 -8.56 -19.06 -6.08
C SER A 356 -8.28 -20.34 -5.27
N LYS A 357 -7.17 -21.02 -5.52
CA LYS A 357 -6.76 -22.21 -4.74
C LYS A 357 -6.60 -21.88 -3.25
N VAL A 358 -6.12 -20.67 -2.91
CA VAL A 358 -6.02 -20.24 -1.51
C VAL A 358 -7.40 -19.94 -0.93
N PHE A 359 -8.27 -19.24 -1.68
CA PHE A 359 -9.66 -18.98 -1.24
C PHE A 359 -10.46 -20.27 -1.01
N ASP A 360 -10.21 -21.31 -1.79
CA ASP A 360 -10.90 -22.60 -1.63
C ASP A 360 -10.60 -23.27 -0.28
N ARG A 361 -9.45 -22.95 0.33
CA ARG A 361 -9.11 -23.38 1.70
C ARG A 361 -9.77 -22.55 2.79
N HIS A 362 -10.32 -21.36 2.42
CA HIS A 362 -10.95 -20.41 3.34
C HIS A 362 -12.38 -20.06 2.90
N PRO A 363 -13.33 -21.03 2.88
CA PRO A 363 -14.67 -20.84 2.33
C PRO A 363 -15.51 -19.78 3.06
N GLU A 364 -15.15 -19.44 4.32
CA GLU A 364 -15.79 -18.39 5.11
C GLU A 364 -15.39 -16.98 4.64
N THR A 365 -14.37 -16.86 3.82
CA THR A 365 -13.87 -15.58 3.31
C THR A 365 -14.59 -15.19 2.02
N SER A 366 -15.14 -13.98 1.97
CA SER A 366 -15.76 -13.45 0.76
C SER A 366 -14.78 -13.44 -0.42
N ARG A 367 -15.16 -14.04 -1.56
CA ARG A 367 -14.36 -14.03 -2.79
C ARG A 367 -14.37 -12.65 -3.42
N THR A 368 -13.78 -11.71 -2.72
CA THR A 368 -13.68 -10.30 -3.12
C THR A 368 -12.22 -9.86 -3.12
N LEU A 369 -11.78 -9.28 -4.22
CA LEU A 369 -10.47 -8.67 -4.35
C LEU A 369 -10.57 -7.16 -4.18
N TYR A 370 -9.63 -6.57 -3.45
CA TYR A 370 -9.41 -5.14 -3.46
C TYR A 370 -8.29 -4.83 -4.45
N LEU A 371 -8.65 -4.24 -5.60
CA LEU A 371 -7.69 -3.72 -6.56
C LEU A 371 -7.13 -2.41 -6.01
N VAL A 372 -5.82 -2.40 -5.70
CA VAL A 372 -5.14 -1.33 -4.95
C VAL A 372 -4.72 -0.22 -5.91
N ASP A 373 -5.66 0.26 -6.71
CA ASP A 373 -5.41 1.26 -7.73
C ASP A 373 -5.53 2.68 -7.14
N GLU A 374 -4.73 3.59 -7.64
CA GLU A 374 -4.88 5.03 -7.42
C GLU A 374 -5.97 5.58 -8.36
N GLU A 375 -6.00 5.04 -9.57
CA GLU A 375 -6.95 5.34 -10.63
C GLU A 375 -7.14 4.10 -11.52
N PHE A 376 -8.29 3.44 -11.43
CA PHE A 376 -8.55 2.18 -12.13
C PHE A 376 -8.68 2.35 -13.65
N ILE A 377 -9.31 3.44 -14.12
CA ILE A 377 -9.67 3.60 -15.53
C ILE A 377 -8.51 4.10 -16.39
N GLY A 378 -7.83 5.17 -15.93
CA GLY A 378 -6.81 5.85 -16.72
C GLY A 378 -7.37 6.76 -17.81
N GLY A 379 -6.46 7.44 -18.53
CA GLY A 379 -6.80 8.48 -19.51
C GLY A 379 -6.52 8.12 -20.98
N ASP A 380 -6.07 6.90 -21.27
CA ASP A 380 -5.73 6.47 -22.64
C ASP A 380 -6.99 6.17 -23.48
N PRO A 381 -6.87 6.15 -24.82
CA PRO A 381 -8.01 5.87 -25.72
C PRO A 381 -8.64 4.49 -25.47
N ASP A 382 -7.86 3.51 -25.01
CA ASP A 382 -8.29 2.14 -24.77
C ASP A 382 -8.79 1.93 -23.32
N ALA A 383 -8.95 2.99 -22.53
CA ALA A 383 -9.33 2.92 -21.12
C ALA A 383 -10.63 2.12 -20.90
N VAL A 384 -11.66 2.33 -21.73
CA VAL A 384 -12.95 1.64 -21.59
C VAL A 384 -12.83 0.15 -21.90
N PRO A 385 -12.35 -0.30 -23.07
CA PRO A 385 -12.23 -1.73 -23.37
C PRO A 385 -11.30 -2.44 -22.39
N ARG A 386 -10.21 -1.81 -21.96
CA ARG A 386 -9.28 -2.38 -20.98
C ARG A 386 -9.92 -2.55 -19.60
N ALA A 387 -10.62 -1.54 -19.10
CA ALA A 387 -11.30 -1.64 -17.80
C ALA A 387 -12.35 -2.78 -17.81
N LEU A 388 -13.09 -2.93 -18.89
CA LEU A 388 -14.05 -4.02 -19.07
C LEU A 388 -13.36 -5.38 -19.16
N ALA A 389 -12.22 -5.48 -19.87
CA ALA A 389 -11.46 -6.72 -20.01
C ALA A 389 -10.88 -7.17 -18.66
N VAL A 390 -10.30 -6.24 -17.87
CA VAL A 390 -9.82 -6.55 -16.51
C VAL A 390 -10.98 -7.04 -15.64
N ALA A 391 -12.12 -6.36 -15.68
CA ALA A 391 -13.30 -6.75 -14.91
C ALA A 391 -13.85 -8.12 -15.34
N ASP A 392 -13.86 -8.43 -16.65
CA ASP A 392 -14.25 -9.74 -17.17
C ASP A 392 -13.31 -10.84 -16.66
N THR A 393 -12.01 -10.61 -16.68
CA THR A 393 -11.01 -11.57 -16.19
C THR A 393 -11.20 -11.88 -14.72
N VAL A 394 -11.37 -10.85 -13.88
CA VAL A 394 -11.59 -11.01 -12.44
C VAL A 394 -12.93 -11.73 -12.17
N HIS A 395 -13.98 -11.35 -12.88
CA HIS A 395 -15.31 -11.94 -12.71
C HIS A 395 -15.37 -13.41 -13.16
N SER A 396 -14.74 -13.72 -14.30
CA SER A 396 -14.66 -15.08 -14.85
C SER A 396 -13.88 -16.03 -13.94
N ALA A 397 -12.93 -15.50 -13.16
CA ALA A 397 -12.25 -16.25 -12.11
C ALA A 397 -13.08 -16.42 -10.82
N GLY A 398 -14.36 -16.00 -10.81
CA GLY A 398 -15.28 -16.15 -9.70
C GLY A 398 -15.13 -15.10 -8.60
N PHE A 399 -14.46 -13.99 -8.86
CA PHE A 399 -14.28 -12.91 -7.88
C PHE A 399 -15.20 -11.72 -8.13
N ARG A 400 -15.61 -11.09 -7.04
CA ARG A 400 -16.08 -9.70 -7.03
C ARG A 400 -14.93 -8.80 -6.67
N TRP A 401 -15.02 -7.51 -6.99
CA TRP A 401 -13.89 -6.62 -6.79
C TRP A 401 -14.29 -5.21 -6.35
N GLU A 402 -13.35 -4.53 -5.76
CA GLU A 402 -13.44 -3.14 -5.32
C GLU A 402 -12.20 -2.39 -5.80
N SER A 403 -12.31 -1.11 -6.14
CA SER A 403 -11.17 -0.27 -6.50
C SER A 403 -11.41 1.21 -6.21
N SER A 404 -10.59 2.09 -6.78
CA SER A 404 -10.66 3.54 -6.66
C SER A 404 -10.63 4.22 -8.03
N CYS A 405 -11.30 5.37 -8.13
CA CYS A 405 -11.38 6.12 -9.37
C CYS A 405 -11.60 7.62 -9.11
N ARG A 406 -11.38 8.43 -10.12
CA ARG A 406 -11.69 9.86 -10.13
C ARG A 406 -13.09 10.12 -10.68
N VAL A 407 -13.69 11.25 -10.29
CA VAL A 407 -15.03 11.64 -10.77
C VAL A 407 -15.04 12.08 -12.22
N ASP A 408 -13.91 12.58 -12.74
CA ASP A 408 -13.75 12.95 -14.15
C ASP A 408 -13.80 11.76 -15.13
N GLN A 409 -13.71 10.54 -14.63
CA GLN A 409 -14.00 9.32 -15.39
C GLN A 409 -15.49 9.03 -15.52
N VAL A 410 -16.35 9.85 -14.95
CA VAL A 410 -17.82 9.72 -15.00
C VAL A 410 -18.43 10.90 -15.72
N VAL A 411 -17.99 12.12 -15.35
CA VAL A 411 -18.43 13.39 -15.93
C VAL A 411 -17.22 14.25 -16.20
N ASP A 412 -17.08 14.69 -17.45
CA ASP A 412 -16.05 15.65 -17.86
C ASP A 412 -16.71 16.74 -18.71
N PRO A 413 -16.74 18.01 -18.23
CA PRO A 413 -17.41 19.10 -18.95
C PRO A 413 -16.78 19.45 -20.30
N HIS A 414 -15.55 18.98 -20.56
CA HIS A 414 -14.83 19.20 -21.82
C HIS A 414 -15.12 18.09 -22.88
N ARG A 415 -15.95 17.12 -22.54
CA ARG A 415 -16.34 16.01 -23.41
C ARG A 415 -17.77 16.16 -23.90
N ASP A 416 -18.05 15.56 -25.06
CA ASP A 416 -19.37 15.57 -25.65
C ASP A 416 -20.36 14.61 -24.96
N ARG A 417 -21.60 14.67 -25.36
CA ARG A 417 -22.67 13.83 -24.84
C ARG A 417 -22.43 12.33 -25.11
N GLN A 418 -21.86 12.00 -26.26
CA GLN A 418 -21.58 10.61 -26.62
C GLN A 418 -20.52 9.99 -25.67
N TRP A 419 -19.49 10.73 -25.32
CA TRP A 419 -18.50 10.30 -24.35
C TRP A 419 -19.15 9.97 -22.99
N HIS A 420 -20.09 10.78 -22.52
CA HIS A 420 -20.80 10.53 -21.27
C HIS A 420 -21.67 9.26 -21.36
N PHE A 421 -22.31 9.00 -22.49
CA PHE A 421 -23.06 7.76 -22.72
C PHE A 421 -22.13 6.54 -22.68
N ASP A 422 -20.98 6.61 -23.35
CA ASP A 422 -20.02 5.50 -23.41
C ASP A 422 -19.40 5.23 -22.02
N ARG A 423 -19.10 6.27 -21.25
CA ARG A 423 -18.66 6.14 -19.85
C ARG A 423 -19.74 5.53 -18.96
N ALA A 424 -20.97 5.96 -19.08
CA ALA A 424 -22.09 5.41 -18.30
C ALA A 424 -22.36 3.94 -18.66
N ARG A 425 -22.27 3.56 -19.95
CA ARG A 425 -22.32 2.15 -20.39
C ARG A 425 -21.18 1.33 -19.81
N MET A 426 -19.96 1.89 -19.77
CA MET A 426 -18.82 1.24 -19.11
C MET A 426 -19.11 0.97 -17.63
N TRP A 427 -19.57 1.99 -16.88
CA TRP A 427 -19.91 1.82 -15.46
C TRP A 427 -21.00 0.78 -15.23
N HIS A 428 -22.01 0.76 -16.07
CA HIS A 428 -23.05 -0.29 -16.07
C HIS A 428 -22.44 -1.67 -16.38
N GLY A 429 -21.56 -1.76 -17.38
CA GLY A 429 -20.83 -2.98 -17.73
C GLY A 429 -19.93 -3.51 -16.61
N LEU A 430 -19.27 -2.62 -15.84
CA LEU A 430 -18.46 -3.01 -14.68
C LEU A 430 -19.31 -3.61 -13.56
N LEU A 431 -20.55 -3.09 -13.35
CA LEU A 431 -21.49 -3.68 -12.39
C LEU A 431 -21.82 -5.13 -12.74
N GLN A 432 -22.10 -5.40 -14.01
CA GLN A 432 -22.40 -6.75 -14.50
C GLN A 432 -21.20 -7.70 -14.36
N ARG A 433 -19.98 -7.14 -14.23
CA ARG A 433 -18.70 -7.85 -14.06
C ARG A 433 -18.18 -7.84 -12.63
N GLY A 434 -19.09 -7.86 -11.66
CA GLY A 434 -18.76 -8.09 -10.25
C GLY A 434 -18.21 -6.90 -9.50
N LEU A 435 -18.32 -5.66 -10.02
CA LEU A 435 -17.98 -4.46 -9.27
C LEU A 435 -18.82 -4.37 -7.98
N ARG A 436 -18.18 -4.50 -6.85
CA ARG A 436 -18.80 -4.52 -5.53
C ARG A 436 -18.80 -3.14 -4.87
N ARG A 437 -17.78 -2.34 -5.16
CA ARG A 437 -17.64 -0.97 -4.66
C ARG A 437 -16.54 -0.22 -5.42
N MET A 438 -16.79 1.07 -5.66
CA MET A 438 -15.78 2.00 -6.16
C MET A 438 -15.65 3.19 -5.21
N LEU A 439 -14.40 3.54 -4.85
CA LEU A 439 -14.08 4.74 -4.06
C LEU A 439 -13.76 5.89 -5.02
N PHE A 440 -14.53 6.97 -4.93
CA PHE A 440 -14.31 8.15 -5.76
C PHE A 440 -13.68 9.29 -4.98
N GLY A 441 -12.64 9.88 -5.57
CA GLY A 441 -12.00 11.09 -5.05
C GLY A 441 -12.84 12.34 -5.35
N VAL A 442 -13.77 12.71 -4.48
CA VAL A 442 -14.54 13.96 -4.54
C VAL A 442 -13.79 15.13 -3.93
N GLU A 443 -13.22 14.92 -2.78
CA GLU A 443 -12.37 15.79 -1.93
C GLU A 443 -13.08 17.04 -1.41
N SER A 444 -13.91 17.74 -2.18
CA SER A 444 -14.69 18.90 -1.76
C SER A 444 -15.93 19.11 -2.61
N GLY A 445 -16.93 19.81 -2.07
CA GLY A 445 -18.08 20.35 -2.78
C GLY A 445 -17.98 21.86 -3.01
N VAL A 446 -16.79 22.44 -2.88
CA VAL A 446 -16.52 23.88 -3.05
C VAL A 446 -15.46 24.04 -4.15
N THR A 447 -15.80 24.76 -5.21
CA THR A 447 -14.94 24.86 -6.40
C THR A 447 -13.60 25.55 -6.08
N SER A 448 -13.57 26.63 -5.29
CA SER A 448 -12.34 27.32 -4.90
C SER A 448 -11.38 26.40 -4.11
N ILE A 449 -11.90 25.48 -3.29
CA ILE A 449 -11.10 24.47 -2.60
C ILE A 449 -10.54 23.46 -3.59
N LEU A 450 -11.34 22.99 -4.55
CA LEU A 450 -10.91 22.05 -5.59
C LEU A 450 -9.80 22.64 -6.47
N GLU A 451 -9.89 23.93 -6.82
CA GLU A 451 -8.85 24.69 -7.52
C GLU A 451 -7.55 24.78 -6.68
N ARG A 452 -7.68 25.12 -5.39
CA ARG A 452 -6.56 25.14 -4.45
C ARG A 452 -5.87 23.77 -4.33
N PHE A 453 -6.66 22.68 -4.41
CA PHE A 453 -6.18 21.31 -4.40
C PHE A 453 -5.59 20.86 -5.75
N ASN A 454 -5.67 21.68 -6.79
CA ASN A 454 -5.33 21.29 -8.16
C ASN A 454 -6.04 19.99 -8.57
N LYS A 455 -7.32 19.88 -8.22
CA LYS A 455 -8.09 18.66 -8.46
C LYS A 455 -8.57 18.55 -9.90
N GLU A 456 -8.64 19.67 -10.62
CA GLU A 456 -9.12 19.76 -11.99
C GLU A 456 -10.58 19.28 -12.15
N THR A 457 -11.38 19.53 -11.12
CA THR A 457 -12.83 19.25 -11.10
C THR A 457 -13.57 20.39 -10.40
N THR A 458 -14.89 20.50 -10.62
CA THR A 458 -15.74 21.51 -9.97
C THR A 458 -16.77 20.85 -9.05
N ALA A 459 -17.39 21.64 -8.17
CA ALA A 459 -18.46 21.17 -7.29
C ALA A 459 -19.65 20.61 -8.09
N GLU A 460 -20.02 21.26 -9.20
CA GLU A 460 -21.11 20.81 -10.07
C GLU A 460 -20.75 19.50 -10.78
N GLN A 461 -19.54 19.35 -11.29
CA GLN A 461 -19.04 18.12 -11.88
C GLN A 461 -19.10 16.97 -10.85
N ASN A 462 -18.68 17.21 -9.60
CA ASN A 462 -18.80 16.23 -8.53
C ASN A 462 -20.26 15.85 -8.27
N ALA A 463 -21.18 16.83 -8.23
CA ALA A 463 -22.61 16.57 -8.04
C ALA A 463 -23.20 15.71 -9.14
N LEU A 464 -22.93 16.04 -10.40
CA LEU A 464 -23.40 15.26 -11.55
C LEU A 464 -22.82 13.84 -11.56
N ALA A 465 -21.52 13.69 -11.25
CA ALA A 465 -20.90 12.37 -11.19
C ALA A 465 -21.53 11.49 -10.10
N ILE A 466 -21.78 12.04 -8.90
CA ILE A 466 -22.45 11.34 -7.80
C ILE A 466 -23.85 10.90 -8.19
N ARG A 467 -24.66 11.81 -8.77
CA ARG A 467 -26.02 11.51 -9.28
C ARG A 467 -25.99 10.40 -10.34
N THR A 468 -25.11 10.51 -11.35
CA THR A 468 -24.96 9.51 -12.41
C THR A 468 -24.64 8.13 -11.87
N LEU A 469 -23.59 8.04 -11.03
CA LEU A 469 -23.15 6.76 -10.45
C LEU A 469 -24.23 6.09 -9.60
N THR A 470 -24.92 6.88 -8.77
CA THR A 470 -25.96 6.32 -7.89
C THR A 470 -27.20 5.91 -8.65
N ALA A 471 -27.61 6.67 -9.66
CA ALA A 471 -28.73 6.31 -10.55
C ALA A 471 -28.42 5.06 -11.39
N LEU A 472 -27.19 4.89 -11.87
CA LEU A 472 -26.71 3.66 -12.51
C LEU A 472 -26.65 2.47 -11.54
N GLY A 473 -26.73 2.70 -10.23
CA GLY A 473 -26.63 1.67 -9.20
C GLY A 473 -25.19 1.28 -8.84
N VAL A 474 -24.18 2.06 -9.24
CA VAL A 474 -22.78 1.80 -8.87
C VAL A 474 -22.60 1.94 -7.36
N PRO A 475 -22.12 0.90 -6.65
CA PRO A 475 -21.91 0.98 -5.22
C PRO A 475 -20.72 1.89 -4.91
N THR A 476 -20.97 3.09 -4.45
CA THR A 476 -19.99 4.16 -4.29
C THR A 476 -19.58 4.39 -2.83
N ARG A 477 -18.38 4.94 -2.66
CA ARG A 477 -17.87 5.67 -1.52
C ARG A 477 -17.14 6.90 -2.02
N PHE A 478 -17.14 7.97 -1.22
CA PHE A 478 -16.51 9.23 -1.58
C PHE A 478 -15.45 9.60 -0.55
N THR A 479 -14.28 10.07 -1.01
CA THR A 479 -13.33 10.78 -0.13
C THR A 479 -13.78 12.22 0.00
N TYR A 480 -13.47 12.84 1.15
CA TYR A 480 -13.82 14.22 1.41
C TYR A 480 -12.86 14.82 2.44
N ILE A 481 -12.33 16.00 2.17
CA ILE A 481 -11.47 16.78 3.05
C ILE A 481 -12.33 17.92 3.61
N THR A 482 -12.60 17.86 4.90
CA THR A 482 -13.53 18.80 5.56
C THR A 482 -12.84 20.10 5.94
N PHE A 483 -11.60 20.03 6.44
CA PHE A 483 -10.86 21.19 6.92
C PHE A 483 -9.56 21.37 6.13
N ASP A 484 -9.26 22.61 5.79
CA ASP A 484 -8.10 23.02 5.01
C ASP A 484 -7.46 24.25 5.66
N PRO A 485 -6.16 24.25 5.97
CA PRO A 485 -5.46 25.39 6.59
C PRO A 485 -5.68 26.75 5.92
N LEU A 486 -5.94 26.76 4.62
CA LEU A 486 -6.14 27.98 3.84
C LEU A 486 -7.63 28.32 3.61
N MET A 487 -8.56 27.53 4.14
CA MET A 487 -9.98 27.74 3.88
C MET A 487 -10.56 28.92 4.69
N THR A 488 -11.56 29.54 4.10
CA THR A 488 -12.36 30.58 4.74
C THR A 488 -13.56 29.97 5.48
N ARG A 489 -14.17 30.78 6.36
CA ARG A 489 -15.40 30.37 7.05
C ARG A 489 -16.54 30.09 6.08
N ASP A 490 -16.66 30.87 5.00
CA ASP A 490 -17.72 30.70 4.01
C ASP A 490 -17.52 29.41 3.19
N GLU A 491 -16.28 29.09 2.84
CA GLU A 491 -15.94 27.81 2.22
C GLU A 491 -16.28 26.61 3.12
N LEU A 492 -16.06 26.72 4.43
CA LEU A 492 -16.42 25.66 5.37
C LEU A 492 -17.94 25.49 5.46
N ALA A 493 -18.70 26.59 5.47
CA ALA A 493 -20.16 26.55 5.46
C ALA A 493 -20.71 25.96 4.16
N GLU A 494 -20.19 26.39 3.00
CA GLU A 494 -20.57 25.84 1.70
C GLU A 494 -20.24 24.34 1.62
N SER A 495 -19.08 23.92 2.14
CA SER A 495 -18.68 22.52 2.25
C SER A 495 -19.65 21.71 3.11
N HIS A 496 -20.11 22.26 4.25
CA HIS A 496 -21.11 21.63 5.11
C HIS A 496 -22.47 21.49 4.40
N VAL A 497 -22.91 22.55 3.71
CA VAL A 497 -24.15 22.52 2.92
C VAL A 497 -24.07 21.45 1.83
N PHE A 498 -22.95 21.34 1.11
CA PHE A 498 -22.75 20.30 0.10
C PHE A 498 -22.83 18.89 0.68
N GLN A 499 -22.20 18.64 1.84
CA GLN A 499 -22.26 17.36 2.54
C GLN A 499 -23.68 17.01 3.01
N ALA A 500 -24.50 18.01 3.32
CA ALA A 500 -25.89 17.84 3.76
C ALA A 500 -26.89 17.68 2.60
N ARG A 501 -26.47 17.89 1.35
CA ARG A 501 -27.36 17.76 0.16
C ARG A 501 -28.01 16.39 0.08
N THR A 502 -29.33 16.37 -0.12
CA THR A 502 -30.17 15.16 -0.19
C THR A 502 -30.53 14.77 -1.63
N ASP A 503 -30.21 15.61 -2.60
CA ASP A 503 -30.48 15.45 -4.03
C ASP A 503 -29.33 14.74 -4.80
N LEU A 504 -28.25 14.38 -4.12
CA LEU A 504 -27.07 13.77 -4.76
C LEU A 504 -27.12 12.23 -4.82
N LEU A 505 -27.74 11.59 -3.84
CA LEU A 505 -27.84 10.14 -3.78
C LEU A 505 -29.18 9.67 -4.36
N LEU A 506 -29.17 9.28 -5.63
CA LEU A 506 -30.36 8.80 -6.32
C LEU A 506 -30.59 7.30 -6.07
N ARG A 507 -31.83 6.86 -6.28
CA ARG A 507 -32.19 5.43 -6.27
C ARG A 507 -31.61 4.78 -7.53
N PRO A 508 -31.12 3.54 -7.47
CA PRO A 508 -30.74 2.78 -8.65
C PRO A 508 -31.91 2.63 -9.62
N LEU A 509 -31.68 2.88 -10.90
CA LEU A 509 -32.69 2.87 -11.97
C LEU A 509 -32.35 1.84 -13.07
N PRO A 510 -32.24 0.53 -12.74
CA PRO A 510 -31.78 -0.49 -13.67
C PRO A 510 -32.72 -0.73 -14.86
N HIS A 511 -33.93 -0.22 -14.76
CA HIS A 511 -34.96 -0.33 -15.82
C HIS A 511 -34.93 0.80 -16.85
N LEU A 512 -34.18 1.87 -16.60
CA LEU A 512 -34.03 2.98 -17.54
C LEU A 512 -32.80 2.78 -18.45
N PRO A 513 -32.90 3.20 -19.72
CA PRO A 513 -31.73 3.29 -20.59
C PRO A 513 -30.66 4.18 -19.98
N VAL A 514 -29.39 3.83 -20.17
CA VAL A 514 -28.24 4.57 -19.64
C VAL A 514 -28.26 6.02 -20.10
N GLU A 515 -28.63 6.26 -21.34
CA GLU A 515 -28.77 7.59 -21.96
C GLU A 515 -29.78 8.45 -21.21
N THR A 516 -30.93 7.85 -20.87
CA THR A 516 -31.99 8.53 -20.10
C THR A 516 -31.52 8.93 -18.73
N ILE A 517 -30.67 8.11 -18.10
CA ILE A 517 -30.07 8.43 -16.79
C ILE A 517 -29.09 9.60 -16.95
N VAL A 518 -28.17 9.54 -17.92
CA VAL A 518 -27.16 10.58 -18.16
C VAL A 518 -27.80 11.96 -18.43
N ASP A 519 -28.88 11.99 -19.18
CA ASP A 519 -29.59 13.24 -19.42
C ASP A 519 -30.43 13.67 -18.22
N GLY A 520 -31.13 12.72 -17.62
CA GLY A 520 -32.05 12.99 -16.51
C GLY A 520 -31.38 13.53 -15.26
N VAL A 521 -30.15 13.11 -14.94
CA VAL A 521 -29.45 13.63 -13.74
C VAL A 521 -29.10 15.12 -13.81
N ARG A 522 -29.29 15.74 -14.98
CA ARG A 522 -29.14 17.18 -15.22
C ARG A 522 -30.45 17.95 -15.05
N ASP A 523 -31.58 17.23 -14.99
CA ASP A 523 -32.91 17.80 -14.83
C ASP A 523 -33.33 17.69 -13.35
N GLU A 524 -33.63 18.83 -12.73
CA GLU A 524 -34.00 18.88 -11.32
C GLU A 524 -35.36 18.15 -11.05
N THR A 525 -36.25 18.07 -12.02
CA THR A 525 -37.51 17.30 -11.88
C THR A 525 -37.23 15.81 -11.80
N PHE A 526 -36.34 15.32 -12.65
CA PHE A 526 -35.86 13.94 -12.60
C PHE A 526 -35.15 13.65 -11.26
N VAL A 527 -34.26 14.54 -10.86
CA VAL A 527 -33.53 14.39 -9.59
C VAL A 527 -34.49 14.35 -8.40
N ALA A 528 -35.49 15.24 -8.36
CA ALA A 528 -36.51 15.27 -7.31
C ALA A 528 -37.35 13.98 -7.27
N ALA A 529 -37.67 13.40 -8.43
CA ALA A 529 -38.45 12.16 -8.53
C ALA A 529 -37.67 10.93 -8.04
N TYR A 530 -36.34 10.91 -8.20
CA TYR A 530 -35.53 9.72 -7.94
C TYR A 530 -34.56 9.86 -6.78
N THR A 531 -34.53 10.98 -6.08
CA THR A 531 -33.68 11.11 -4.89
C THR A 531 -34.05 10.11 -3.80
N THR A 532 -33.02 9.65 -3.06
CA THR A 532 -33.22 8.84 -1.86
C THR A 532 -33.62 9.68 -0.64
N GLY A 533 -33.47 11.00 -0.70
CA GLY A 533 -33.59 11.90 0.44
C GLY A 533 -32.48 11.76 1.49
N ARG A 534 -31.51 10.89 1.25
CA ARG A 534 -30.36 10.68 2.16
C ARG A 534 -29.28 11.71 1.90
N PRO A 535 -28.74 12.35 2.94
CA PRO A 535 -27.67 13.32 2.76
C PRO A 535 -26.37 12.65 2.27
N LEU A 536 -25.59 13.40 1.48
CA LEU A 536 -24.33 12.94 0.87
C LEU A 536 -23.35 12.39 1.90
N HIS A 537 -23.26 12.99 3.10
CA HIS A 537 -22.32 12.56 4.12
C HIS A 537 -22.43 11.06 4.47
N THR A 538 -23.61 10.45 4.29
CA THR A 538 -23.78 8.98 4.46
C THR A 538 -22.99 8.16 3.46
N GLY A 539 -22.63 8.72 2.31
CA GLY A 539 -21.78 8.14 1.26
C GLY A 539 -20.28 8.41 1.44
N ILE A 540 -19.89 9.38 2.26
CA ILE A 540 -18.50 9.74 2.53
C ILE A 540 -17.79 8.62 3.31
N SER A 541 -16.54 8.33 2.97
CA SER A 541 -15.77 7.25 3.59
C SER A 541 -15.41 7.53 5.04
N TYR A 542 -14.82 8.69 5.30
CA TYR A 542 -14.49 9.22 6.62
C TYR A 542 -14.91 10.68 6.69
N MET A 543 -15.55 11.05 7.80
CA MET A 543 -16.01 12.41 8.08
C MET A 543 -14.96 13.19 8.86
N LEU A 544 -15.04 14.51 8.79
CA LEU A 544 -14.25 15.48 9.56
C LEU A 544 -12.72 15.43 9.27
N VAL A 545 -12.32 14.84 8.17
CA VAL A 545 -10.91 14.72 7.79
C VAL A 545 -10.32 16.10 7.50
N SER A 546 -9.19 16.39 8.12
CA SER A 546 -8.40 17.59 7.85
C SER A 546 -7.36 17.34 6.77
N MET A 547 -7.02 18.41 6.03
CA MET A 547 -5.91 18.40 5.09
C MET A 547 -4.60 18.11 5.80
N GLU A 548 -3.89 17.10 5.38
CA GLU A 548 -2.55 16.82 5.86
C GLU A 548 -1.50 17.53 5.00
N CYS A 549 -0.72 18.42 5.62
CA CYS A 549 0.43 19.07 4.98
C CYS A 549 1.60 18.08 4.89
N LEU A 550 1.55 17.17 3.93
CA LEU A 550 2.57 16.13 3.79
C LEU A 550 3.92 16.71 3.35
N ILE A 551 5.01 16.21 3.93
CA ILE A 551 6.36 16.66 3.59
C ILE A 551 6.59 16.52 2.07
N GLY A 552 7.00 17.61 1.42
CA GLY A 552 7.26 17.66 -0.03
C GLY A 552 6.03 17.82 -0.93
N ALA A 553 4.80 17.82 -0.40
CA ALA A 553 3.61 18.06 -1.20
C ALA A 553 3.51 19.53 -1.67
N ALA A 554 2.89 19.74 -2.83
CA ALA A 554 2.71 21.10 -3.36
C ALA A 554 1.80 21.94 -2.46
N TYR A 555 0.81 21.32 -1.83
CA TYR A 555 -0.05 22.00 -0.86
C TYR A 555 0.74 22.50 0.36
N THR A 556 1.66 21.69 0.88
CA THR A 556 2.51 22.08 2.02
C THR A 556 3.34 23.31 1.71
N ARG A 557 3.91 23.41 0.49
CA ARG A 557 4.62 24.62 0.05
C ARG A 557 3.73 25.87 0.02
N ARG A 558 2.42 25.73 -0.32
CA ARG A 558 1.47 26.85 -0.22
C ARG A 558 1.24 27.30 1.23
N ALA A 559 1.10 26.33 2.14
CA ALA A 559 0.98 26.62 3.56
C ALA A 559 2.26 27.25 4.14
N GLU A 560 3.44 26.82 3.68
CA GLU A 560 4.74 27.44 4.02
C GLU A 560 4.82 28.88 3.53
N GLN A 561 4.43 29.15 2.28
CA GLN A 561 4.39 30.50 1.71
C GLN A 561 3.42 31.43 2.45
N ALA A 562 2.35 30.87 3.01
CA ALA A 562 1.41 31.60 3.86
C ALA A 562 1.90 31.76 5.33
N GLY A 563 3.06 31.23 5.69
CA GLY A 563 3.61 31.28 7.05
C GLY A 563 2.88 30.41 8.07
N LEU A 564 2.12 29.43 7.62
CA LEU A 564 1.25 28.62 8.47
C LEU A 564 1.91 27.33 8.98
N THR A 565 3.03 26.89 8.43
CA THR A 565 3.69 25.64 8.83
C THR A 565 4.36 25.75 10.19
N ARG A 566 4.35 24.66 10.95
CA ARG A 566 4.89 24.55 12.30
C ARG A 566 5.81 23.34 12.42
N THR A 567 5.50 22.42 13.33
CA THR A 567 6.33 21.28 13.70
C THR A 567 6.22 20.14 12.70
N VAL A 568 7.34 19.51 12.38
CA VAL A 568 7.36 18.26 11.61
C VAL A 568 6.86 17.11 12.48
N ARG A 569 6.00 16.26 11.91
CA ARG A 569 5.47 15.04 12.53
C ARG A 569 5.93 13.82 11.75
N PRO A 570 7.05 13.21 12.15
CA PRO A 570 7.65 12.10 11.39
C PRO A 570 6.76 10.88 11.28
N SER A 571 5.96 10.52 12.31
CA SER A 571 5.08 9.34 12.26
C SER A 571 4.05 9.40 11.14
N MET A 572 3.66 10.60 10.72
CA MET A 572 2.73 10.81 9.60
C MET A 572 3.43 11.32 8.33
N GLY A 573 4.71 11.63 8.39
CA GLY A 573 5.43 12.25 7.26
C GLY A 573 4.83 13.61 6.86
N ARG A 574 4.38 14.39 7.85
CA ARG A 574 3.71 15.68 7.65
C ARG A 574 4.33 16.81 8.45
N VAL A 575 3.89 18.01 8.14
CA VAL A 575 4.17 19.24 8.89
C VAL A 575 2.85 19.71 9.49
N ASP A 576 2.82 20.02 10.78
CA ASP A 576 1.66 20.67 11.38
C ASP A 576 1.50 22.07 10.78
N ALA A 577 0.27 22.50 10.58
CA ALA A 577 -0.04 23.82 10.06
C ALA A 577 -1.11 24.51 10.90
N ASP A 578 -0.90 25.80 11.15
CA ASP A 578 -1.95 26.66 11.63
C ASP A 578 -2.97 26.93 10.50
N TYR A 579 -4.07 27.50 10.87
CA TYR A 579 -5.12 27.87 9.94
C TYR A 579 -5.15 29.40 9.76
N ALA A 580 -5.41 29.86 8.54
CA ALA A 580 -5.60 31.28 8.26
C ALA A 580 -6.75 31.87 9.07
N ASP A 581 -7.80 31.09 9.28
CA ASP A 581 -8.86 31.36 10.26
C ASP A 581 -8.63 30.51 11.51
N TRP A 582 -8.18 31.14 12.60
CA TRP A 582 -7.87 30.47 13.87
C TRP A 582 -9.07 29.68 14.45
N ARG A 583 -10.31 30.13 14.17
CA ARG A 583 -11.54 29.46 14.63
C ARG A 583 -11.73 28.12 13.94
N ILE A 584 -11.45 28.06 12.63
CA ILE A 584 -11.45 26.81 11.85
C ILE A 584 -10.33 25.91 12.34
N GLY A 585 -9.17 26.47 12.67
CA GLY A 585 -8.04 25.73 13.26
C GLY A 585 -8.44 25.07 14.58
N SER A 586 -9.11 25.80 15.49
CA SER A 586 -9.64 25.24 16.73
C SER A 586 -10.70 24.15 16.47
N ALA A 587 -11.63 24.36 15.56
CA ALA A 587 -12.62 23.35 15.17
C ALA A 587 -11.97 22.10 14.56
N SER A 588 -11.02 22.28 13.66
CA SER A 588 -10.26 21.18 13.04
C SER A 588 -9.49 20.35 14.07
N HIS A 589 -8.85 21.00 15.04
CA HIS A 589 -8.15 20.31 16.12
C HIS A 589 -9.11 19.43 16.95
N HIS A 590 -10.28 19.94 17.33
CA HIS A 590 -11.26 19.17 18.08
C HIS A 590 -11.97 18.10 17.23
N ALA A 591 -12.14 18.36 15.93
CA ALA A 591 -12.59 17.34 14.97
C ALA A 591 -11.56 16.21 14.84
N GLN A 592 -10.26 16.52 14.89
CA GLN A 592 -9.21 15.49 14.92
C GLN A 592 -9.31 14.62 16.19
N LEU A 593 -9.60 15.19 17.36
CA LEU A 593 -9.84 14.41 18.58
C LEU A 593 -11.05 13.46 18.44
N TRP A 594 -12.10 13.87 17.73
CA TRP A 594 -13.22 12.98 17.37
C TRP A 594 -12.78 11.84 16.47
N ILE A 595 -12.00 12.14 15.43
CA ILE A 595 -11.45 11.13 14.52
C ILE A 595 -10.56 10.17 15.31
N ASP A 596 -9.65 10.68 16.12
CA ASP A 596 -8.74 9.93 16.96
C ASP A 596 -9.50 8.93 17.84
N ARG A 597 -10.57 9.35 18.43
CA ARG A 597 -11.42 8.50 19.25
C ARG A 597 -12.15 7.43 18.45
N SER A 598 -12.61 7.74 17.24
CA SER A 598 -13.53 6.91 16.48
C SER A 598 -12.88 6.08 15.38
N PHE A 599 -11.65 6.43 14.94
CA PHE A 599 -11.03 5.89 13.74
C PHE A 599 -10.82 4.38 13.79
N ALA A 600 -10.24 3.85 14.87
CA ALA A 600 -9.96 2.41 14.98
C ALA A 600 -11.25 1.58 14.93
N PHE A 601 -12.31 2.08 15.57
CA PHE A 601 -13.63 1.45 15.55
C PHE A 601 -14.27 1.51 14.15
N ASP A 602 -14.29 2.69 13.51
CA ASP A 602 -14.80 2.82 12.13
C ASP A 602 -13.95 2.02 11.12
N TYR A 603 -12.62 1.94 11.33
CA TYR A 603 -11.75 1.11 10.50
C TYR A 603 -12.07 -0.39 10.64
N THR A 604 -12.35 -0.86 11.86
CA THR A 604 -12.80 -2.25 12.10
C THR A 604 -14.11 -2.52 11.38
N LEU A 605 -15.10 -1.64 11.52
CA LEU A 605 -16.37 -1.74 10.78
C LEU A 605 -16.15 -1.73 9.26
N LYS A 606 -15.29 -0.85 8.75
CA LYS A 606 -14.95 -0.77 7.32
C LYS A 606 -14.27 -2.04 6.81
N SER A 607 -13.40 -2.63 7.60
CA SER A 607 -12.71 -3.86 7.24
C SER A 607 -13.67 -5.06 7.25
N LEU A 608 -14.55 -5.14 8.25
CA LEU A 608 -15.64 -6.12 8.27
C LEU A 608 -16.58 -5.95 7.05
N GLU A 609 -16.92 -4.72 6.67
CA GLU A 609 -17.73 -4.46 5.45
C GLU A 609 -17.06 -5.03 4.18
N LYS A 610 -15.73 -5.13 4.13
CA LYS A 610 -14.99 -5.69 2.98
C LYS A 610 -15.07 -7.22 2.90
N ILE A 611 -14.99 -7.89 4.03
CA ILE A 611 -14.94 -9.37 4.10
C ILE A 611 -16.30 -10.02 4.27
N LEU A 612 -17.37 -9.26 4.50
CA LEU A 612 -18.74 -9.74 4.71
C LEU A 612 -19.62 -9.54 3.48
N ASP A 613 -20.67 -10.35 3.40
CA ASP A 613 -21.71 -10.26 2.38
C ASP A 613 -23.11 -10.22 2.98
N GLY A 614 -24.12 -10.05 2.12
CA GLY A 614 -25.54 -10.16 2.48
C GLY A 614 -25.98 -9.28 3.63
N GLN A 615 -26.69 -9.86 4.60
CA GLN A 615 -27.26 -9.16 5.73
C GLN A 615 -26.20 -8.59 6.66
N ALA A 616 -25.18 -9.38 6.99
CA ALA A 616 -24.09 -8.97 7.89
C ALA A 616 -23.40 -7.69 7.38
N ARG A 617 -23.07 -7.65 6.08
CA ARG A 617 -22.51 -6.44 5.47
C ARG A 617 -23.44 -5.22 5.58
N ARG A 618 -24.75 -5.40 5.36
CA ARG A 618 -25.72 -4.31 5.47
C ARG A 618 -25.80 -3.75 6.89
N GLN A 619 -25.78 -4.61 7.90
CA GLN A 619 -25.83 -4.19 9.31
C GLN A 619 -24.56 -3.45 9.73
N VAL A 620 -23.37 -3.96 9.35
CA VAL A 620 -22.10 -3.25 9.57
C VAL A 620 -22.11 -1.87 8.90
N ARG A 621 -22.66 -1.78 7.70
CA ARG A 621 -22.82 -0.51 6.98
C ARG A 621 -23.75 0.45 7.72
N ALA A 622 -24.83 -0.04 8.31
CA ALA A 622 -25.75 0.77 9.12
C ALA A 622 -25.05 1.36 10.35
N ALA A 623 -24.22 0.58 11.03
CA ALA A 623 -23.41 1.09 12.16
C ALA A 623 -22.48 2.23 11.73
N ARG A 624 -21.84 2.13 10.56
CA ARG A 624 -21.01 3.21 10.02
C ARG A 624 -21.82 4.48 9.71
N VAL A 625 -23.09 4.36 9.28
CA VAL A 625 -23.96 5.52 9.04
C VAL A 625 -24.26 6.27 10.34
N VAL A 626 -24.39 5.57 11.49
CA VAL A 626 -24.56 6.22 12.80
C VAL A 626 -23.37 7.13 13.11
N LEU A 627 -22.12 6.66 12.93
CA LEU A 627 -20.92 7.49 13.12
C LEU A 627 -20.90 8.71 12.19
N LYS A 628 -21.29 8.55 10.93
CA LYS A 628 -21.29 9.64 9.95
C LYS A 628 -22.33 10.71 10.24
N ASN A 629 -23.53 10.30 10.64
CA ASN A 629 -24.58 11.23 11.03
C ASN A 629 -24.15 12.05 12.26
N ALA A 630 -23.55 11.41 13.26
CA ALA A 630 -23.03 12.09 14.44
C ALA A 630 -21.92 13.09 14.08
N ALA A 631 -21.00 12.71 13.20
CA ALA A 631 -19.93 13.60 12.74
C ALA A 631 -20.47 14.80 11.93
N ALA A 632 -21.49 14.60 11.09
CA ALA A 632 -22.13 15.68 10.34
C ALA A 632 -22.87 16.65 11.29
N THR A 633 -23.57 16.13 12.28
CA THR A 633 -24.21 16.94 13.32
C THR A 633 -23.18 17.74 14.12
N LEU A 634 -22.05 17.11 14.48
CA LEU A 634 -20.96 17.77 15.19
C LEU A 634 -20.40 18.94 14.36
N LEU A 635 -20.16 18.74 13.05
CA LEU A 635 -19.67 19.79 12.15
C LEU A 635 -20.62 21.00 12.10
N GLY A 636 -21.93 20.76 11.96
CA GLY A 636 -22.93 21.84 11.97
C GLY A 636 -22.90 22.64 13.28
N ARG A 637 -22.87 21.94 14.44
CA ARG A 637 -22.77 22.59 15.76
C ARG A 637 -21.43 23.32 15.95
N MET A 638 -20.33 22.84 15.38
CA MET A 638 -19.04 23.56 15.38
C MET A 638 -19.13 24.85 14.59
N LEU A 639 -19.76 24.83 13.41
CA LEU A 639 -20.00 26.04 12.60
C LEU A 639 -20.79 27.09 13.38
N ASP A 640 -21.92 26.70 13.98
CA ASP A 640 -22.76 27.61 14.82
C ASP A 640 -21.96 28.18 15.99
N LEU A 641 -21.03 27.42 16.53
CA LEU A 641 -20.20 27.84 17.66
C LEU A 641 -19.12 28.84 17.23
N ILE A 642 -18.38 28.56 16.18
CA ILE A 642 -17.29 29.44 15.73
C ILE A 642 -17.79 30.79 15.22
N ASP A 643 -19.03 30.86 14.72
CA ASP A 643 -19.67 32.12 14.29
C ASP A 643 -19.90 33.13 15.41
N ARG A 644 -19.86 32.69 16.67
CA ARG A 644 -20.01 33.57 17.86
C ARG A 644 -18.71 34.30 18.19
N TYR A 645 -17.58 33.95 17.53
CA TYR A 645 -16.28 34.52 17.82
C TYR A 645 -15.77 35.36 16.61
N PRO A 646 -15.34 36.60 16.81
CA PRO A 646 -14.84 37.43 15.74
C PRO A 646 -13.46 36.95 15.26
N LEU A 647 -13.23 36.97 13.92
CA LEU A 647 -11.96 36.53 13.33
C LEU A 647 -10.76 37.34 13.83
N HIS A 648 -10.94 38.67 13.93
CA HIS A 648 -9.86 39.62 14.23
C HIS A 648 -9.52 39.74 15.73
N THR A 649 -10.25 39.04 16.59
CA THR A 649 -10.00 39.02 18.02
C THR A 649 -9.88 37.58 18.50
N PRO A 650 -8.68 36.96 18.32
CA PRO A 650 -8.48 35.58 18.72
C PRO A 650 -8.73 35.38 20.22
N ALA A 651 -9.60 34.43 20.54
CA ALA A 651 -9.97 34.05 21.89
C ALA A 651 -10.03 32.50 22.04
N PRO A 652 -8.94 31.78 21.73
CA PRO A 652 -8.95 30.32 21.80
C PRO A 652 -9.21 29.77 23.21
N GLU A 653 -8.85 30.51 24.26
CA GLU A 653 -9.12 30.19 25.67
C GLU A 653 -10.62 30.16 26.01
N ALA A 654 -11.45 30.83 25.22
CA ALA A 654 -12.90 30.81 25.38
C ALA A 654 -13.56 29.78 24.43
N LEU A 655 -13.05 29.65 23.18
CA LEU A 655 -13.62 28.77 22.17
C LEU A 655 -13.29 27.28 22.45
N ASN A 656 -12.04 26.95 22.82
CA ASN A 656 -11.62 25.57 22.99
C ASN A 656 -12.40 24.81 24.07
N PRO A 657 -12.66 25.35 25.28
CA PRO A 657 -13.53 24.69 26.27
C PRO A 657 -14.93 24.39 25.73
N ALA A 658 -15.52 25.35 24.99
CA ALA A 658 -16.85 25.17 24.41
C ALA A 658 -16.85 24.05 23.31
N LEU A 659 -15.78 23.93 22.54
CA LEU A 659 -15.59 22.83 21.57
C LEU A 659 -15.39 21.48 22.28
N ILE A 660 -14.67 21.44 23.39
CA ILE A 660 -14.50 20.22 24.21
C ILE A 660 -15.86 19.77 24.76
N ASP A 661 -16.65 20.68 25.31
CA ASP A 661 -17.99 20.34 25.81
C ASP A 661 -18.90 19.83 24.68
N LEU A 662 -18.81 20.44 23.50
CA LEU A 662 -19.57 20.01 22.34
C LEU A 662 -19.14 18.60 21.89
N LEU A 663 -17.84 18.33 21.85
CA LEU A 663 -17.27 17.03 21.53
C LEU A 663 -17.73 15.95 22.51
N ASN A 664 -17.65 16.21 23.80
CA ASN A 664 -18.04 15.26 24.86
C ASN A 664 -19.52 14.91 24.78
N ARG A 665 -20.40 15.92 24.57
CA ARG A 665 -21.82 15.67 24.34
C ARG A 665 -22.07 14.81 23.10
N GLY A 666 -21.43 15.17 22.01
CA GLY A 666 -21.53 14.40 20.74
C GLY A 666 -21.08 12.95 20.89
N LEU A 667 -19.98 12.69 21.63
CA LEU A 667 -19.51 11.35 21.93
C LEU A 667 -20.54 10.56 22.76
N GLY A 668 -21.11 11.14 23.77
CA GLY A 668 -22.18 10.50 24.54
C GLY A 668 -23.42 10.17 23.70
N GLU A 669 -23.85 11.10 22.85
CA GLU A 669 -25.01 10.92 21.97
C GLU A 669 -24.75 9.76 20.97
N VAL A 670 -23.56 9.70 20.34
CA VAL A 670 -23.24 8.65 19.36
C VAL A 670 -23.05 7.29 20.01
N GLN A 671 -22.48 7.22 21.21
CA GLN A 671 -22.34 5.96 21.95
C GLN A 671 -23.72 5.39 22.32
N ALA A 672 -24.65 6.23 22.76
CA ALA A 672 -26.04 5.84 23.06
C ALA A 672 -26.74 5.29 21.78
N ALA A 673 -26.60 5.99 20.65
CA ALA A 673 -27.18 5.57 19.37
C ALA A 673 -26.52 4.28 18.81
N MET A 674 -25.24 4.05 19.08
CA MET A 674 -24.48 2.90 18.58
C MET A 674 -24.84 1.60 19.31
N THR A 675 -25.14 1.64 20.59
CA THR A 675 -25.39 0.45 21.42
C THR A 675 -26.43 -0.52 20.81
N PRO A 676 -27.65 -0.09 20.44
CA PRO A 676 -28.64 -0.99 19.83
C PRO A 676 -28.21 -1.45 18.43
N THR A 677 -27.48 -0.60 17.71
CA THR A 677 -26.98 -0.94 16.36
C THR A 677 -25.95 -2.06 16.43
N ILE A 678 -25.00 -1.98 17.36
CA ILE A 678 -23.97 -3.02 17.54
C ILE A 678 -24.61 -4.34 17.96
N ALA A 679 -25.60 -4.35 18.85
CA ALA A 679 -26.32 -5.57 19.19
C ALA A 679 -26.91 -6.25 17.95
N THR A 680 -27.49 -5.48 17.03
CA THR A 680 -28.03 -5.98 15.76
C THR A 680 -26.93 -6.53 14.83
N VAL A 681 -25.76 -5.90 14.80
CA VAL A 681 -24.59 -6.38 14.01
C VAL A 681 -24.08 -7.70 14.58
N LEU A 682 -23.87 -7.77 15.90
CA LEU A 682 -23.34 -8.96 16.57
C LEU A 682 -24.25 -10.19 16.38
N ALA A 683 -25.57 -10.01 16.32
CA ALA A 683 -26.52 -11.08 16.11
C ALA A 683 -26.40 -11.79 14.74
N VAL A 684 -25.71 -11.19 13.77
CA VAL A 684 -25.54 -11.72 12.40
C VAL A 684 -24.08 -12.05 12.03
N LEU A 685 -23.16 -11.87 12.97
CA LEU A 685 -21.75 -12.22 12.78
C LEU A 685 -21.43 -13.62 13.31
N SER A 686 -20.43 -14.28 12.73
CA SER A 686 -19.79 -15.44 13.33
C SER A 686 -19.08 -15.06 14.64
N ALA A 687 -18.95 -16.00 15.56
CA ALA A 687 -18.41 -15.76 16.90
C ALA A 687 -17.07 -15.04 16.90
N ASP A 688 -16.16 -15.46 16.04
CA ASP A 688 -14.83 -14.89 15.88
C ASP A 688 -14.82 -13.43 15.37
N ARG A 689 -15.75 -13.09 14.47
CA ARG A 689 -15.92 -11.72 13.96
C ARG A 689 -16.66 -10.83 14.95
N ALA A 690 -17.60 -11.41 15.69
CA ALA A 690 -18.28 -10.75 16.79
C ALA A 690 -17.29 -10.35 17.89
N ASP A 691 -16.31 -11.20 18.18
CA ASP A 691 -15.25 -10.96 19.18
C ASP A 691 -14.37 -9.74 18.80
N ILE A 692 -13.96 -9.66 17.54
CA ILE A 692 -13.21 -8.50 17.03
C ILE A 692 -14.02 -7.21 17.18
N LEU A 693 -15.31 -7.24 16.80
CA LEU A 693 -16.17 -6.08 16.88
C LEU A 693 -16.47 -5.68 18.33
N THR A 694 -16.70 -6.66 19.21
CA THR A 694 -16.93 -6.45 20.63
C THR A 694 -15.71 -5.79 21.28
N THR A 695 -14.51 -6.29 20.99
CA THR A 695 -13.25 -5.73 21.48
C THR A 695 -13.07 -4.29 20.99
N ALA A 696 -13.27 -4.04 19.69
CA ALA A 696 -13.14 -2.69 19.12
C ALA A 696 -14.19 -1.72 19.70
N HIS A 697 -15.43 -2.17 19.89
CA HIS A 697 -16.50 -1.36 20.50
C HIS A 697 -16.21 -1.06 21.97
N SER A 698 -15.78 -2.05 22.76
CA SER A 698 -15.41 -1.87 24.17
C SER A 698 -14.27 -0.84 24.31
N ARG A 699 -13.24 -0.91 23.51
CA ARG A 699 -12.16 0.07 23.47
C ARG A 699 -12.65 1.47 23.10
N TRP A 700 -13.58 1.57 22.17
CA TRP A 700 -14.15 2.84 21.75
C TRP A 700 -15.00 3.51 22.85
N THR A 701 -15.76 2.73 23.63
CA THR A 701 -16.61 3.21 24.72
C THR A 701 -15.84 3.54 26.01
N THR A 702 -14.67 2.93 26.20
CA THR A 702 -13.85 3.13 27.41
C THR A 702 -13.12 4.47 27.37
N PRO A 703 -13.13 5.27 28.45
CA PRO A 703 -12.51 6.61 28.50
C PRO A 703 -10.98 6.63 28.41
N THR A 704 -10.30 5.48 28.51
CA THR A 704 -8.84 5.37 28.48
C THR A 704 -8.26 5.83 27.15
N GLY A 705 -7.35 6.77 27.27
CA GLY A 705 -6.68 7.51 26.25
C GLY A 705 -6.32 6.77 24.97
N TRP A 706 -7.03 7.11 23.94
CA TRP A 706 -6.60 6.91 22.58
C TRP A 706 -5.80 8.15 22.16
N ALA A 707 -4.47 8.01 22.17
CA ALA A 707 -3.68 8.88 21.33
C ALA A 707 -3.67 8.24 19.96
N LEU A 708 -4.21 8.90 18.97
CA LEU A 708 -3.91 8.54 17.60
C LEU A 708 -2.42 8.72 17.36
N ILE A 709 -1.95 7.89 16.45
CA ILE A 709 -0.69 7.96 15.75
C ILE A 709 -0.24 9.41 15.50
N ASN A 710 -1.18 10.32 15.25
CA ASN A 710 -0.96 11.75 15.00
C ASN A 710 -0.51 12.56 16.23
N THR A 711 -0.83 12.13 17.42
CA THR A 711 -0.51 12.81 18.68
C THR A 711 0.63 12.12 19.43
N ALA A 712 1.07 10.95 18.97
CA ALA A 712 2.09 10.13 19.62
C ALA A 712 3.53 10.50 19.22
N ASP A 713 3.74 11.40 18.26
CA ASP A 713 5.08 11.92 18.01
C ASP A 713 5.59 12.64 19.26
N PRO A 714 6.66 12.23 19.90
CA PRO A 714 7.27 13.01 20.97
C PRO A 714 7.55 14.41 20.41
N CYS A 715 7.09 15.44 21.14
CA CYS A 715 7.47 16.81 20.86
C CYS A 715 8.97 16.84 20.69
N GLY A 716 9.45 17.25 19.51
CA GLY A 716 10.81 17.08 19.08
C GLY A 716 11.87 17.39 20.15
N THR A 717 12.78 16.48 20.30
CA THR A 717 14.14 16.76 20.74
C THR A 717 15.02 16.91 19.50
#